data_bbbc4c75e4069be49c92b59daae0b804
#
_entry.id   bbbc4c75e4069be49c92b59daae0b804
#
_cell.length_a   1.000
_cell.length_b   1.000
_cell.length_c   1.000
_cell.angle_alpha   90.00
_cell.angle_beta   90.00
_cell.angle_gamma   90.00
#
_symmetry.space_group_name_H-M   'P 1'
#
loop_
_entity.id
_entity.type
_entity.pdbx_description
1 polymer ?
#
loop_
_entity_poly.entity_id
_entity_poly.type
_entity_poly.pdbx_seq_one_letter_code
_entity_poly.pdbx_strand_id
1 'polypeptide(L)'
;MKQYNVTGMSCAACSARVEKAVNKVPGVTACSVSLLTNSMGVEGTAEPSAIIAAVETAGYGASEKGAENSGAKASAAADDDFLKDTETPKIRRRLIASLVFLTPLMYLSMGHMMWGWPVPGFMVDNHVAMGLAQLLLTVIVMVINQKFFINGFKGLIHGAPNMDTLVALGSGASFGYSTYALFAMTVAQVNMDMDGVMAYMHEFYFESAAMILTLITVGKMLEAHSKGKTTDALKGLMKLAPKTAVLVRDGAEVEVPIGQVRKGDVFVVRPGENIPVDGIVLEGNSAVNESALTGESIPVDKNVGDAVSAATLNQSGFIRCEATRVGEDTTLSQIIQMVSDAAATKAPIAKIADRVSGVFVPAVISIAAVTIIIWLLAGQSVGFALARGISVLVISCPCALGLATPVAIMVGNGMGAKNGIMFKTAASLEATGKTQIVALDKTGTITSGEPKTTDILPAEGIDEAELLKLAYTLEKKSEHPLARAILETGKECGVDDTLEVADFQAVPGGGLTGKLDGTVLTGGNLKYITETAEVSDAVRKQSERLAEDGKTPLFFAKDGKLIGIIAVADVIKEDSSQAVRELHGMGIRVVMLTGDNERTAKAIGHQAGVDEVIAGVLPEGKESVIRNLKKKGKVAMVGDGINDAPALTRADMGIAIGAGTDIAIDAADVVLMKSRLSDVPAAIRLSRATLRNIHENLFWTFFYNVIGIPLAAGVWIPLFGWKLNPMFGAAAMSLSSFCVVTNALRLNLFKMHDAGKDKKIKAKADHKKEETTMTKTMKIEGMMCGHCEATVKKTLEAIAGVEAAEVSHEAGTAVVTLTAEVADDVLKKAVEDKDYKVTDIQ
;
A
#
# COMPACT_ATOMS: atom_id res chain seq x y z
N MET A 1 -9.66 11.86 5.18
CA MET A 1 -9.05 11.49 6.48
C MET A 1 -8.40 12.73 7.10
N LYS A 2 -8.72 13.13 8.35
CA LYS A 2 -8.04 14.24 9.06
C LYS A 2 -6.73 13.73 9.67
N GLN A 3 -5.66 14.50 9.57
CA GLN A 3 -4.34 14.14 10.10
C GLN A 3 -3.97 14.96 11.34
N TYR A 4 -3.33 14.30 12.31
CA TYR A 4 -2.86 14.89 13.57
C TYR A 4 -1.40 14.51 13.81
N ASN A 5 -0.61 15.41 14.37
CA ASN A 5 0.70 15.10 14.91
C ASN A 5 0.53 14.54 16.33
N VAL A 6 1.21 13.44 16.65
CA VAL A 6 1.14 12.81 17.99
C VAL A 6 2.54 12.77 18.58
N THR A 7 2.68 13.31 19.80
CA THR A 7 3.98 13.37 20.49
C THR A 7 4.01 12.47 21.72
N GLY A 8 5.22 12.00 22.09
CA GLY A 8 5.43 11.15 23.29
C GLY A 8 5.32 9.65 23.03
N MET A 9 5.06 9.20 21.82
CA MET A 9 5.08 7.78 21.47
C MET A 9 6.52 7.25 21.33
N SER A 10 6.82 6.12 21.94
CA SER A 10 8.17 5.50 21.89
C SER A 10 8.18 4.08 21.33
N CYS A 11 7.03 3.44 21.21
CA CYS A 11 6.93 2.03 20.76
C CYS A 11 5.52 1.70 20.22
N ALA A 12 5.39 0.51 19.61
CA ALA A 12 4.15 0.00 19.05
C ALA A 12 2.99 -0.08 20.06
N ALA A 13 3.28 -0.41 21.32
CA ALA A 13 2.25 -0.43 22.37
C ALA A 13 1.67 0.98 22.64
N CYS A 14 2.49 2.04 22.51
CA CYS A 14 2.04 3.42 22.64
C CYS A 14 1.07 3.78 21.52
N SER A 15 1.40 3.47 20.25
CA SER A 15 0.53 3.76 19.10
C SER A 15 -0.80 2.99 19.19
N ALA A 16 -0.79 1.72 19.59
CA ALA A 16 -2.00 0.93 19.80
C ALA A 16 -2.91 1.51 20.91
N ARG A 17 -2.32 2.09 21.95
CA ARG A 17 -3.07 2.74 23.03
C ARG A 17 -3.75 4.02 22.56
N VAL A 18 -3.06 4.89 21.84
CA VAL A 18 -3.63 6.11 21.26
C VAL A 18 -4.79 5.74 20.33
N GLU A 19 -4.57 4.78 19.44
CA GLU A 19 -5.57 4.26 18.50
C GLU A 19 -6.84 3.75 19.23
N LYS A 20 -6.66 2.98 20.32
CA LYS A 20 -7.76 2.48 21.16
C LYS A 20 -8.51 3.61 21.88
N ALA A 21 -7.82 4.66 22.31
CA ALA A 21 -8.44 5.81 22.97
C ALA A 21 -9.29 6.63 21.99
N VAL A 22 -8.73 6.93 20.81
CA VAL A 22 -9.41 7.74 19.78
C VAL A 22 -10.58 6.99 19.14
N ASN A 23 -10.47 5.67 18.91
CA ASN A 23 -11.59 4.87 18.39
C ASN A 23 -12.80 4.79 19.35
N LYS A 24 -12.69 5.24 20.60
CA LYS A 24 -13.80 5.34 21.56
C LYS A 24 -14.52 6.69 21.49
N VAL A 25 -13.98 7.67 20.80
CA VAL A 25 -14.58 9.00 20.66
C VAL A 25 -15.81 8.89 19.77
N PRO A 26 -16.99 9.38 20.19
CA PRO A 26 -18.19 9.38 19.36
C PRO A 26 -17.95 10.12 18.04
N GLY A 27 -18.37 9.52 16.92
CA GLY A 27 -18.18 10.09 15.59
C GLY A 27 -16.86 9.70 14.90
N VAL A 28 -15.96 8.94 15.54
CA VAL A 28 -14.80 8.34 14.89
C VAL A 28 -15.20 6.99 14.30
N THR A 29 -15.00 6.82 12.98
CA THR A 29 -15.27 5.57 12.26
C THR A 29 -14.02 4.71 12.15
N ALA A 30 -12.85 5.34 11.96
CA ALA A 30 -11.57 4.67 11.96
C ALA A 30 -10.45 5.60 12.45
N CYS A 31 -9.47 5.01 13.14
CA CYS A 31 -8.26 5.70 13.56
C CYS A 31 -7.06 4.81 13.29
N SER A 32 -6.03 5.38 12.69
CA SER A 32 -4.73 4.72 12.44
C SER A 32 -3.60 5.61 12.93
N VAL A 33 -2.70 5.05 13.74
CA VAL A 33 -1.60 5.80 14.36
C VAL A 33 -0.27 5.27 13.87
N SER A 34 0.52 6.11 13.22
CA SER A 34 1.84 5.78 12.70
C SER A 34 2.93 6.19 13.70
N LEU A 35 3.65 5.21 14.25
CA LEU A 35 4.84 5.45 15.06
C LEU A 35 6.01 6.00 14.24
N LEU A 36 6.04 5.70 12.94
CA LEU A 36 7.13 6.09 12.06
C LEU A 36 7.12 7.59 11.76
N THR A 37 5.94 8.12 11.44
CA THR A 37 5.74 9.53 11.11
C THR A 37 5.30 10.37 12.30
N ASN A 38 5.10 9.76 13.49
CA ASN A 38 4.51 10.38 14.67
C ASN A 38 3.18 11.08 14.36
N SER A 39 2.40 10.50 13.45
CA SER A 39 1.13 11.04 13.00
C SER A 39 -0.03 10.06 13.24
N MET A 40 -1.23 10.60 13.19
CA MET A 40 -2.48 9.86 13.33
C MET A 40 -3.45 10.32 12.26
N GLY A 41 -4.02 9.37 11.51
CA GLY A 41 -5.13 9.60 10.60
C GLY A 41 -6.45 9.20 11.26
N VAL A 42 -7.45 10.07 11.22
CA VAL A 42 -8.77 9.84 11.81
C VAL A 42 -9.84 10.04 10.74
N GLU A 43 -10.73 9.06 10.62
CA GLU A 43 -11.92 9.13 9.78
C GLU A 43 -13.16 9.29 10.66
N GLY A 44 -14.12 10.06 10.18
CA GLY A 44 -15.37 10.31 10.89
C GLY A 44 -15.73 11.77 11.01
N THR A 45 -16.78 12.07 11.79
CA THR A 45 -17.35 13.40 12.00
C THR A 45 -17.00 14.00 13.36
N ALA A 46 -16.12 13.35 14.14
CA ALA A 46 -15.73 13.81 15.47
C ALA A 46 -15.01 15.17 15.42
N GLU A 47 -15.26 16.00 16.43
CA GLU A 47 -14.61 17.30 16.59
C GLU A 47 -13.12 17.14 16.94
N PRO A 48 -12.22 17.97 16.34
CA PRO A 48 -10.77 17.90 16.60
C PRO A 48 -10.41 18.02 18.09
N SER A 49 -11.11 18.85 18.83
CA SER A 49 -10.92 19.04 20.27
C SER A 49 -11.16 17.76 21.08
N ALA A 50 -12.19 16.98 20.73
CA ALA A 50 -12.51 15.71 21.38
C ALA A 50 -11.44 14.64 21.09
N ILE A 51 -10.92 14.62 19.86
CA ILE A 51 -9.85 13.72 19.45
C ILE A 51 -8.55 14.05 20.21
N ILE A 52 -8.16 15.32 20.29
CA ILE A 52 -6.98 15.79 21.03
C ILE A 52 -7.09 15.43 22.51
N ALA A 53 -8.23 15.72 23.14
CA ALA A 53 -8.49 15.41 24.54
C ALA A 53 -8.40 13.89 24.83
N ALA A 54 -8.86 13.03 23.91
CA ALA A 54 -8.74 11.59 24.06
C ALA A 54 -7.28 11.12 24.03
N VAL A 55 -6.44 11.72 23.18
CA VAL A 55 -5.00 11.43 23.11
C VAL A 55 -4.28 11.91 24.37
N GLU A 56 -4.62 13.10 24.88
CA GLU A 56 -4.05 13.64 26.12
C GLU A 56 -4.44 12.79 27.33
N THR A 57 -5.68 12.35 27.41
CA THR A 57 -6.17 11.42 28.45
C THR A 57 -5.41 10.09 28.39
N ALA A 58 -5.00 9.64 27.20
CA ALA A 58 -4.17 8.46 27.05
C ALA A 58 -2.69 8.69 27.47
N GLY A 59 -2.29 9.93 27.79
CA GLY A 59 -0.96 10.31 28.28
C GLY A 59 0.02 10.76 27.17
N TYR A 60 -0.50 11.17 25.99
CA TYR A 60 0.30 11.62 24.84
C TYR A 60 -0.17 13.02 24.40
N GLY A 61 0.66 13.75 23.66
CA GLY A 61 0.25 15.02 23.07
C GLY A 61 -0.28 14.85 21.66
N ALA A 62 -1.26 15.68 21.27
CA ALA A 62 -1.76 15.74 19.89
C ALA A 62 -1.98 17.18 19.44
N SER A 63 -1.79 17.45 18.12
CA SER A 63 -2.15 18.70 17.46
C SER A 63 -2.67 18.38 16.06
N GLU A 64 -3.67 19.14 15.58
CA GLU A 64 -4.20 18.98 14.23
C GLU A 64 -3.17 19.48 13.21
N LYS A 65 -2.96 18.71 12.14
CA LYS A 65 -2.03 19.08 11.07
C LYS A 65 -2.72 20.10 10.17
N GLY A 66 -2.13 21.30 10.04
CA GLY A 66 -2.72 22.39 9.25
C GLY A 66 -3.48 23.47 10.05
N ALA A 67 -3.69 23.31 11.36
CA ALA A 67 -4.41 24.29 12.18
C ALA A 67 -3.60 25.54 12.58
N GLU A 68 -2.28 25.53 12.44
CA GLU A 68 -1.42 26.69 12.71
C GLU A 68 -1.15 27.45 11.42
N ASN A 69 -1.92 28.50 11.17
CA ASN A 69 -1.77 29.61 10.23
C ASN A 69 -2.87 29.76 9.16
N SER A 70 -3.97 30.31 9.58
CA SER A 70 -4.89 31.05 8.70
C SER A 70 -4.34 32.46 8.41
N GLY A 71 -3.14 32.53 7.83
CA GLY A 71 -2.51 33.75 7.35
C GLY A 71 -1.65 33.44 6.14
N ALA A 72 -1.96 34.07 5.01
CA ALA A 72 -1.46 33.84 3.66
C ALA A 72 0.07 33.96 3.45
N LYS A 73 0.88 33.20 4.22
CA LYS A 73 2.37 33.20 4.06
C LYS A 73 3.07 31.86 4.29
N ALA A 74 2.37 30.71 4.45
CA ALA A 74 3.03 29.54 5.06
C ALA A 74 2.86 28.18 4.36
N SER A 75 2.32 28.04 3.15
CA SER A 75 2.10 26.68 2.60
C SER A 75 3.40 25.94 2.19
N ALA A 76 4.40 26.65 1.66
CA ALA A 76 5.67 26.02 1.23
C ALA A 76 6.69 25.83 2.37
N ALA A 77 6.59 26.60 3.49
CA ALA A 77 7.54 26.50 4.62
C ALA A 77 7.09 25.47 5.67
N ALA A 78 5.79 25.18 5.77
CA ALA A 78 5.25 24.22 6.74
C ALA A 78 5.53 22.76 6.31
N ASP A 79 5.52 22.46 5.02
CA ASP A 79 5.78 21.10 4.50
C ASP A 79 7.26 20.72 4.58
N ASP A 80 8.19 21.68 4.45
CA ASP A 80 9.65 21.44 4.60
C ASP A 80 10.03 21.14 6.06
N ASP A 81 9.27 21.64 7.04
CA ASP A 81 9.52 21.41 8.48
C ASP A 81 9.04 20.05 8.97
N PHE A 82 8.01 19.46 8.33
CA PHE A 82 7.45 18.14 8.67
C PHE A 82 8.43 16.98 8.40
N LEU A 83 9.27 17.11 7.38
CA LEU A 83 10.24 16.09 6.99
C LEU A 83 11.65 16.34 7.54
N LYS A 84 11.88 17.43 8.26
CA LYS A 84 13.16 17.67 8.92
C LYS A 84 13.39 16.67 10.05
N ASP A 85 14.51 15.97 9.97
CA ASP A 85 14.98 15.10 11.06
C ASP A 85 15.47 15.93 12.25
N THR A 86 14.56 16.29 13.14
CA THR A 86 14.86 17.03 14.38
C THR A 86 15.23 16.10 15.54
N GLU A 87 14.95 14.79 15.41
CA GLU A 87 15.16 13.79 16.47
C GLU A 87 16.59 13.26 16.49
N THR A 88 17.15 12.90 15.34
CA THR A 88 18.51 12.33 15.24
C THR A 88 19.58 13.24 15.85
N PRO A 89 19.62 14.58 15.63
CA PRO A 89 20.60 15.45 16.27
C PRO A 89 20.49 15.47 17.80
N LYS A 90 19.26 15.44 18.35
CA LYS A 90 19.02 15.43 19.80
C LYS A 90 19.50 14.12 20.43
N ILE A 91 19.16 12.98 19.80
CA ILE A 91 19.59 11.66 20.28
C ILE A 91 21.10 11.51 20.16
N ARG A 92 21.72 11.99 19.07
CA ARG A 92 23.17 11.99 18.87
C ARG A 92 23.91 12.76 19.99
N ARG A 93 23.44 13.96 20.33
CA ARG A 93 24.04 14.76 21.44
C ARG A 93 23.94 14.00 22.75
N ARG A 94 22.76 13.40 23.04
CA ARG A 94 22.55 12.59 24.25
C ARG A 94 23.46 11.38 24.30
N LEU A 95 23.63 10.69 23.16
CA LEU A 95 24.52 9.53 23.04
C LEU A 95 25.99 9.93 23.30
N ILE A 96 26.48 10.98 22.66
CA ILE A 96 27.85 11.48 22.87
C ILE A 96 28.06 11.82 24.34
N ALA A 97 27.14 12.54 24.96
CA ALA A 97 27.22 12.86 26.39
C ALA A 97 27.25 11.59 27.26
N SER A 98 26.40 10.58 26.97
CA SER A 98 26.44 9.31 27.70
C SER A 98 27.76 8.56 27.53
N LEU A 99 28.34 8.54 26.33
CA LEU A 99 29.64 7.89 26.07
C LEU A 99 30.80 8.54 26.79
N VAL A 100 30.80 9.87 26.93
CA VAL A 100 31.83 10.63 27.66
C VAL A 100 31.93 10.18 29.13
N PHE A 101 30.80 9.89 29.78
CA PHE A 101 30.76 9.43 31.17
C PHE A 101 30.78 7.90 31.30
N LEU A 102 30.33 7.17 30.32
CA LEU A 102 30.38 5.71 30.31
C LEU A 102 31.82 5.19 30.17
N THR A 103 32.66 5.86 29.35
CA THR A 103 34.05 5.44 29.11
C THR A 103 34.87 5.37 30.39
N PRO A 104 34.92 6.43 31.24
CA PRO A 104 35.61 6.35 32.53
C PRO A 104 34.95 5.37 33.52
N LEU A 105 33.61 5.21 33.47
CA LEU A 105 32.93 4.20 34.26
C LEU A 105 33.39 2.78 33.89
N MET A 106 33.49 2.45 32.61
CA MET A 106 33.96 1.17 32.11
C MET A 106 35.45 0.95 32.42
N TYR A 107 36.27 2.05 32.38
CA TYR A 107 37.64 1.99 32.77
C TYR A 107 37.82 1.55 34.24
N LEU A 108 36.99 2.09 35.12
CA LEU A 108 37.05 1.77 36.56
C LEU A 108 36.50 0.36 36.83
N SER A 109 35.31 0.01 36.25
CA SER A 109 34.64 -1.24 36.58
C SER A 109 35.28 -2.46 35.92
N MET A 110 35.68 -2.37 34.64
CA MET A 110 36.27 -3.49 33.91
C MET A 110 37.78 -3.33 33.73
N GLY A 111 38.25 -2.16 33.32
CA GLY A 111 39.67 -1.93 33.05
C GLY A 111 40.57 -2.16 34.27
N HIS A 112 40.21 -1.57 35.40
CA HIS A 112 40.99 -1.76 36.63
C HIS A 112 40.71 -3.13 37.28
N MET A 113 39.44 -3.49 37.43
CA MET A 113 39.05 -4.73 38.13
C MET A 113 39.46 -6.02 37.41
N MET A 114 39.38 -6.08 36.06
CA MET A 114 39.68 -7.29 35.28
C MET A 114 41.12 -7.31 34.74
N TRP A 115 41.69 -6.15 34.40
CA TRP A 115 42.97 -6.06 33.70
C TRP A 115 44.04 -5.27 34.46
N GLY A 116 43.73 -4.80 35.68
CA GLY A 116 44.68 -4.12 36.54
C GLY A 116 45.16 -2.75 36.01
N TRP A 117 44.34 -2.06 35.18
CA TRP A 117 44.72 -0.73 34.66
C TRP A 117 44.95 0.28 35.77
N PRO A 118 45.90 1.22 35.61
CA PRO A 118 46.27 2.16 36.68
C PRO A 118 45.09 3.07 37.03
N VAL A 119 44.91 3.32 38.33
CA VAL A 119 43.92 4.27 38.82
C VAL A 119 44.65 5.35 39.66
N PRO A 120 44.01 6.53 39.86
CA PRO A 120 44.57 7.56 40.74
C PRO A 120 44.92 7.03 42.13
N GLY A 121 46.01 7.49 42.72
CA GLY A 121 46.57 6.94 43.97
C GLY A 121 45.60 6.90 45.15
N PHE A 122 44.62 7.83 45.21
CA PHE A 122 43.58 7.81 46.26
C PHE A 122 42.50 6.70 46.09
N MET A 123 42.48 6.05 44.93
CA MET A 123 41.59 4.92 44.63
C MET A 123 42.27 3.56 44.79
N VAL A 124 43.60 3.52 44.84
CA VAL A 124 44.34 2.27 45.03
C VAL A 124 43.99 1.71 46.43
N ASP A 125 43.56 0.49 46.50
CA ASP A 125 43.07 -0.22 47.71
C ASP A 125 41.89 0.47 48.42
N ASN A 126 41.32 1.53 47.86
CA ASN A 126 40.13 2.20 48.37
C ASN A 126 38.88 1.82 47.59
N HIS A 127 38.32 0.67 47.92
CA HIS A 127 37.16 0.11 47.20
C HIS A 127 35.90 0.96 47.36
N VAL A 128 35.73 1.69 48.47
CA VAL A 128 34.63 2.63 48.69
C VAL A 128 34.73 3.84 47.76
N ALA A 129 35.93 4.40 47.60
CA ALA A 129 36.13 5.50 46.67
C ALA A 129 35.84 5.11 45.23
N MET A 130 36.21 3.88 44.83
CA MET A 130 35.87 3.32 43.52
C MET A 130 34.37 3.14 43.33
N GLY A 131 33.66 2.57 44.32
CA GLY A 131 32.20 2.42 44.28
C GLY A 131 31.47 3.77 44.19
N LEU A 132 31.91 4.78 44.95
CA LEU A 132 31.34 6.13 44.88
C LEU A 132 31.59 6.82 43.52
N ALA A 133 32.78 6.65 42.93
CA ALA A 133 33.04 7.18 41.58
C ALA A 133 32.14 6.51 40.55
N GLN A 134 31.95 5.19 40.61
CA GLN A 134 31.04 4.47 39.72
C GLN A 134 29.59 4.93 39.89
N LEU A 135 29.12 5.12 41.14
CA LEU A 135 27.77 5.62 41.45
C LEU A 135 27.56 7.01 40.83
N LEU A 136 28.47 7.95 41.04
CA LEU A 136 28.36 9.32 40.49
C LEU A 136 28.33 9.35 38.98
N LEU A 137 29.22 8.61 38.33
CA LEU A 137 29.22 8.49 36.87
C LEU A 137 27.93 7.89 36.32
N THR A 138 27.39 6.85 37.01
CA THR A 138 26.12 6.22 36.63
C THR A 138 24.94 7.17 36.80
N VAL A 139 24.88 7.95 37.90
CA VAL A 139 23.81 8.95 38.09
C VAL A 139 23.84 9.99 36.98
N ILE A 140 25.00 10.46 36.52
CA ILE A 140 25.09 11.40 35.41
C ILE A 140 24.50 10.78 34.15
N VAL A 141 24.84 9.53 33.79
CA VAL A 141 24.30 8.83 32.63
C VAL A 141 22.79 8.65 32.77
N MET A 142 22.29 8.36 33.98
CA MET A 142 20.84 8.23 34.24
C MET A 142 20.11 9.56 34.04
N VAL A 143 20.67 10.68 34.50
CA VAL A 143 20.13 12.04 34.32
C VAL A 143 20.10 12.42 32.85
N ILE A 144 21.18 12.18 32.10
CA ILE A 144 21.23 12.40 30.64
C ILE A 144 20.10 11.63 29.95
N ASN A 145 19.77 10.42 30.45
CA ASN A 145 18.76 9.51 29.88
C ASN A 145 17.44 9.49 30.67
N GLN A 146 17.12 10.51 31.48
CA GLN A 146 15.94 10.56 32.36
C GLN A 146 14.61 10.33 31.66
N LYS A 147 14.52 10.59 30.35
CA LYS A 147 13.28 10.36 29.55
C LYS A 147 12.81 8.90 29.60
N PHE A 148 13.73 7.93 29.67
CA PHE A 148 13.36 6.52 29.80
C PHE A 148 12.64 6.24 31.13
N PHE A 149 13.09 6.87 32.19
CA PHE A 149 12.46 6.71 33.52
C PHE A 149 11.10 7.40 33.57
N ILE A 150 11.02 8.65 33.10
CA ILE A 150 9.77 9.43 33.10
C ILE A 150 8.69 8.69 32.28
N ASN A 151 9.00 8.29 31.05
CA ASN A 151 8.04 7.59 30.17
C ASN A 151 7.73 6.19 30.69
N GLY A 152 8.74 5.47 31.19
CA GLY A 152 8.59 4.12 31.71
C GLY A 152 7.68 4.06 32.94
N PHE A 153 7.90 4.93 33.93
CA PHE A 153 7.05 5.02 35.12
C PHE A 153 5.65 5.58 34.83
N LYS A 154 5.51 6.55 33.95
CA LYS A 154 4.19 6.99 33.46
C LYS A 154 3.42 5.82 32.83
N GLY A 155 4.06 5.03 31.97
CA GLY A 155 3.45 3.84 31.37
C GLY A 155 3.01 2.83 32.42
N LEU A 156 3.83 2.56 33.44
CA LEU A 156 3.51 1.62 34.51
C LEU A 156 2.32 2.10 35.37
N ILE A 157 2.32 3.35 35.82
CA ILE A 157 1.26 3.95 36.65
C ILE A 157 -0.10 3.90 35.91
N HIS A 158 -0.11 4.15 34.60
CA HIS A 158 -1.34 4.11 33.80
C HIS A 158 -1.73 2.70 33.32
N GLY A 159 -1.11 1.62 33.83
CA GLY A 159 -1.42 0.24 33.47
C GLY A 159 -1.08 -0.12 32.01
N ALA A 160 -0.14 0.61 31.40
CA ALA A 160 0.33 0.39 30.03
C ALA A 160 1.85 0.36 29.97
N PRO A 161 2.49 -0.67 30.57
CA PRO A 161 3.94 -0.79 30.52
C PRO A 161 4.40 -0.88 29.07
N ASN A 162 5.48 -0.17 28.77
CA ASN A 162 6.06 -0.04 27.43
C ASN A 162 7.55 -0.41 27.46
N MET A 163 8.24 -0.22 26.34
CA MET A 163 9.67 -0.46 26.23
C MET A 163 10.48 0.35 27.26
N ASP A 164 10.15 1.64 27.43
CA ASP A 164 10.85 2.49 28.38
C ASP A 164 10.66 1.99 29.83
N THR A 165 9.54 1.31 30.13
CA THR A 165 9.31 0.62 31.42
C THR A 165 10.31 -0.50 31.66
N LEU A 166 10.59 -1.35 30.66
CA LEU A 166 11.56 -2.45 30.81
C LEU A 166 12.97 -1.90 31.06
N VAL A 167 13.34 -0.84 30.32
CA VAL A 167 14.64 -0.15 30.49
C VAL A 167 14.76 0.51 31.86
N ALA A 168 13.71 1.22 32.30
CA ALA A 168 13.69 1.90 33.58
C ALA A 168 13.77 0.91 34.75
N LEU A 169 13.03 -0.23 34.66
CA LEU A 169 13.08 -1.28 35.69
C LEU A 169 14.46 -1.96 35.70
N GLY A 170 15.02 -2.34 34.53
CA GLY A 170 16.31 -3.02 34.46
C GLY A 170 17.47 -2.13 34.95
N SER A 171 17.58 -0.88 34.44
CA SER A 171 18.60 0.06 34.85
C SER A 171 18.41 0.52 36.30
N GLY A 172 17.16 0.79 36.71
CA GLY A 172 16.83 1.20 38.08
C GLY A 172 17.12 0.10 39.11
N ALA A 173 16.81 -1.17 38.81
CA ALA A 173 17.13 -2.29 39.68
C ALA A 173 18.64 -2.51 39.81
N SER A 174 19.39 -2.43 38.69
CA SER A 174 20.87 -2.47 38.70
C SER A 174 21.46 -1.39 39.56
N PHE A 175 21.01 -0.14 39.40
CA PHE A 175 21.47 1.00 40.20
C PHE A 175 21.09 0.85 41.67
N GLY A 176 19.83 0.51 41.97
CA GLY A 176 19.36 0.38 43.35
C GLY A 176 20.08 -0.72 44.13
N TYR A 177 20.27 -1.89 43.49
CA TYR A 177 21.03 -2.99 44.12
C TYR A 177 22.49 -2.64 44.32
N SER A 178 23.17 -2.03 43.34
CA SER A 178 24.57 -1.62 43.48
C SER A 178 24.74 -0.56 44.56
N THR A 179 23.76 0.33 44.72
CA THR A 179 23.76 1.30 45.83
C THR A 179 23.66 0.59 47.21
N TYR A 180 22.75 -0.40 47.32
CA TYR A 180 22.66 -1.24 48.52
C TYR A 180 23.98 -1.97 48.78
N ALA A 181 24.56 -2.63 47.75
CA ALA A 181 25.85 -3.33 47.90
C ALA A 181 26.99 -2.40 48.33
N LEU A 182 27.01 -1.14 47.81
CA LEU A 182 27.96 -0.13 48.21
C LEU A 182 27.82 0.23 49.72
N PHE A 183 26.61 0.44 50.23
CA PHE A 183 26.37 0.66 51.63
C PHE A 183 26.75 -0.59 52.50
N ALA A 184 26.39 -1.79 52.07
CA ALA A 184 26.78 -3.03 52.78
C ALA A 184 28.32 -3.18 52.79
N MET A 185 29.00 -2.86 51.69
CA MET A 185 30.47 -2.85 51.60
C MET A 185 31.09 -1.90 52.61
N THR A 186 30.51 -0.69 52.83
CA THR A 186 31.05 0.24 53.85
C THR A 186 30.96 -0.35 55.27
N VAL A 187 29.92 -1.07 55.60
CA VAL A 187 29.76 -1.78 56.87
C VAL A 187 30.80 -2.89 57.01
N ALA A 188 31.01 -3.70 55.95
CA ALA A 188 32.05 -4.74 55.94
C ALA A 188 33.46 -4.13 56.15
N GLN A 189 33.72 -2.99 55.48
CA GLN A 189 35.01 -2.30 55.65
C GLN A 189 35.23 -1.77 57.07
N VAL A 190 34.21 -1.21 57.71
CA VAL A 190 34.29 -0.76 59.12
C VAL A 190 34.56 -1.95 60.08
N ASN A 191 33.97 -3.11 59.79
CA ASN A 191 34.16 -4.36 60.52
C ASN A 191 35.47 -5.09 60.16
N MET A 192 36.34 -4.54 59.31
CA MET A 192 37.58 -5.15 58.82
C MET A 192 37.38 -6.49 58.12
N ASP A 193 36.18 -6.76 57.61
CA ASP A 193 35.82 -7.96 56.81
C ASP A 193 36.19 -7.72 55.34
N MET A 194 37.44 -7.98 54.96
CA MET A 194 37.91 -7.79 53.58
C MET A 194 37.33 -8.76 52.60
N ASP A 195 36.94 -9.99 53.03
CA ASP A 195 36.25 -10.96 52.19
C ASP A 195 34.85 -10.47 51.84
N GLY A 196 34.13 -9.90 52.81
CA GLY A 196 32.85 -9.23 52.62
C GLY A 196 32.95 -8.01 51.69
N VAL A 197 34.00 -7.17 51.82
CA VAL A 197 34.26 -6.04 50.96
C VAL A 197 34.41 -6.49 49.48
N MET A 198 35.26 -7.52 49.28
CA MET A 198 35.49 -8.05 47.92
C MET A 198 34.23 -8.71 47.34
N ALA A 199 33.44 -9.43 48.14
CA ALA A 199 32.20 -10.06 47.71
C ALA A 199 31.18 -9.00 47.17
N TYR A 200 30.96 -7.92 47.95
CA TYR A 200 30.05 -6.84 47.52
C TYR A 200 30.59 -6.04 46.33
N MET A 201 31.93 -5.85 46.22
CA MET A 201 32.52 -5.18 45.09
C MET A 201 32.29 -5.91 43.77
N HIS A 202 32.32 -7.24 43.77
CA HIS A 202 32.00 -8.08 42.63
C HIS A 202 30.48 -8.12 42.30
N GLU A 203 29.63 -7.65 43.18
CA GLU A 203 28.16 -7.57 42.95
C GLU A 203 27.71 -6.19 42.49
N PHE A 204 28.63 -5.28 42.13
CA PHE A 204 28.28 -3.98 41.51
C PHE A 204 27.79 -4.19 40.08
N TYR A 205 26.69 -3.51 39.72
CA TYR A 205 26.07 -3.46 38.37
C TYR A 205 25.88 -2.01 37.91
N PHE A 206 26.69 -1.04 38.44
CA PHE A 206 26.67 0.39 38.04
C PHE A 206 26.95 0.55 36.58
N GLU A 207 27.95 -0.16 36.02
CA GLU A 207 28.30 -0.16 34.61
C GLU A 207 27.17 -0.77 33.78
N SER A 208 26.50 -1.80 34.28
CA SER A 208 25.36 -2.43 33.60
C SER A 208 24.20 -1.45 33.48
N ALA A 209 23.88 -0.69 34.54
CA ALA A 209 22.83 0.33 34.52
C ALA A 209 23.09 1.41 33.45
N ALA A 210 24.32 1.94 33.41
CA ALA A 210 24.73 2.98 32.46
C ALA A 210 24.83 2.44 31.02
N MET A 211 25.37 1.23 30.85
CA MET A 211 25.54 0.56 29.56
C MET A 211 24.20 0.25 28.91
N ILE A 212 23.22 -0.26 29.65
CA ILE A 212 21.85 -0.51 29.16
C ILE A 212 21.27 0.76 28.55
N LEU A 213 21.31 1.90 29.27
CA LEU A 213 20.81 3.20 28.81
C LEU A 213 21.54 3.69 27.57
N THR A 214 22.86 3.53 27.54
CA THR A 214 23.68 3.99 26.41
C THR A 214 23.47 3.14 25.17
N LEU A 215 23.48 1.80 25.28
CA LEU A 215 23.24 0.89 24.14
C LEU A 215 21.84 1.03 23.58
N ILE A 216 20.83 1.24 24.42
CA ILE A 216 19.47 1.53 23.94
C ILE A 216 19.42 2.88 23.22
N THR A 217 20.18 3.89 23.69
CA THR A 217 20.30 5.17 23.00
C THR A 217 21.00 5.02 21.64
N VAL A 218 22.00 4.11 21.51
CA VAL A 218 22.59 3.73 20.20
C VAL A 218 21.51 3.13 19.30
N GLY A 219 20.74 2.16 19.79
CA GLY A 219 19.63 1.56 19.05
C GLY A 219 18.62 2.61 18.57
N LYS A 220 18.22 3.54 19.44
CA LYS A 220 17.33 4.66 19.11
C LYS A 220 17.93 5.63 18.08
N MET A 221 19.22 5.88 18.12
CA MET A 221 19.90 6.71 17.13
C MET A 221 19.90 6.04 15.74
N LEU A 222 20.23 4.74 15.69
CA LEU A 222 20.19 3.97 14.44
C LEU A 222 18.75 3.91 13.88
N GLU A 223 17.76 3.73 14.75
CA GLU A 223 16.35 3.80 14.42
C GLU A 223 15.97 5.14 13.79
N ALA A 224 16.29 6.27 14.44
CA ALA A 224 16.00 7.62 13.97
C ALA A 224 16.67 7.92 12.63
N HIS A 225 17.97 7.60 12.50
CA HIS A 225 18.70 7.76 11.24
C HIS A 225 18.07 6.96 10.09
N SER A 226 17.64 5.73 10.36
CA SER A 226 17.03 4.86 9.37
C SER A 226 15.63 5.32 8.96
N LYS A 227 14.84 5.83 9.93
CA LYS A 227 13.56 6.50 9.65
C LYS A 227 13.76 7.69 8.71
N GLY A 228 14.79 8.51 8.93
CA GLY A 228 15.15 9.62 8.04
C GLY A 228 15.40 9.17 6.60
N LYS A 229 16.13 8.07 6.40
CA LYS A 229 16.37 7.51 5.05
C LYS A 229 15.12 6.96 4.38
N THR A 230 14.16 6.43 5.10
CA THR A 230 12.92 5.91 4.52
C THR A 230 12.00 7.02 4.01
N THR A 231 12.11 8.25 4.54
CA THR A 231 11.37 9.43 4.06
C THR A 231 12.07 10.14 2.89
N ASP A 232 13.28 9.76 2.51
CA ASP A 232 14.05 10.43 1.45
C ASP A 232 13.39 10.37 0.07
N ALA A 233 12.62 9.31 -0.22
CA ALA A 233 11.86 9.20 -1.46
C ALA A 233 10.79 10.30 -1.55
N LEU A 234 10.05 10.54 -0.46
CA LEU A 234 9.04 11.59 -0.37
C LEU A 234 9.69 12.99 -0.44
N LYS A 235 10.81 13.19 0.29
CA LYS A 235 11.60 14.42 0.18
C LYS A 235 12.11 14.67 -1.24
N GLY A 236 12.46 13.61 -1.97
CA GLY A 236 12.87 13.69 -3.37
C GLY A 236 11.77 14.27 -4.24
N LEU A 237 10.55 13.76 -4.11
CA LEU A 237 9.38 14.27 -4.84
C LEU A 237 9.06 15.73 -4.50
N MET A 238 9.06 16.09 -3.21
CA MET A 238 8.79 17.47 -2.78
C MET A 238 9.83 18.48 -3.27
N LYS A 239 11.09 18.07 -3.43
CA LYS A 239 12.16 18.95 -3.96
C LYS A 239 12.00 19.28 -5.43
N LEU A 240 11.19 18.53 -6.18
CA LEU A 240 10.93 18.76 -7.60
C LEU A 240 9.95 19.90 -7.82
N ALA A 241 9.12 20.23 -6.84
CA ALA A 241 8.17 21.34 -6.92
C ALA A 241 8.89 22.68 -7.07
N PRO A 242 8.64 23.45 -8.14
CA PRO A 242 9.17 24.81 -8.31
C PRO A 242 8.64 25.72 -7.20
N LYS A 243 9.43 26.72 -6.82
CA LYS A 243 9.02 27.71 -5.81
C LYS A 243 8.38 28.95 -6.42
N THR A 244 8.64 29.21 -7.70
CA THR A 244 8.16 30.37 -8.45
C THR A 244 7.62 29.92 -9.81
N ALA A 245 6.77 30.74 -10.41
CA ALA A 245 6.25 30.60 -11.76
C ALA A 245 6.36 31.93 -12.49
N VAL A 246 6.61 31.91 -13.79
CA VAL A 246 6.60 33.12 -14.67
C VAL A 246 5.22 33.21 -15.32
N LEU A 247 4.40 34.17 -14.88
CA LEU A 247 3.07 34.44 -15.43
C LEU A 247 3.10 35.55 -16.50
N VAL A 248 2.21 35.43 -17.47
CA VAL A 248 1.95 36.48 -18.42
C VAL A 248 0.76 37.31 -17.94
N ARG A 249 1.00 38.56 -17.49
CA ARG A 249 -0.03 39.51 -17.07
C ARG A 249 0.10 40.78 -17.85
N ASP A 250 -0.98 41.23 -18.47
CA ASP A 250 -1.01 42.44 -19.31
C ASP A 250 0.07 42.45 -20.39
N GLY A 251 0.43 41.31 -20.95
CA GLY A 251 1.46 41.16 -21.99
C GLY A 251 2.91 41.19 -21.48
N ALA A 252 3.14 41.32 -20.17
CA ALA A 252 4.46 41.25 -19.53
C ALA A 252 4.65 39.99 -18.73
N GLU A 253 5.87 39.43 -18.73
CA GLU A 253 6.26 38.30 -17.91
C GLU A 253 6.59 38.75 -16.49
N VAL A 254 5.93 38.18 -15.51
CA VAL A 254 6.12 38.49 -14.08
C VAL A 254 6.39 37.20 -13.31
N GLU A 255 7.53 37.14 -12.64
CA GLU A 255 7.84 36.04 -11.73
C GLU A 255 7.05 36.19 -10.42
N VAL A 256 6.29 35.17 -10.05
CA VAL A 256 5.47 35.14 -8.83
C VAL A 256 5.75 33.88 -8.03
N PRO A 257 5.59 33.90 -6.70
CA PRO A 257 5.56 32.69 -5.89
C PRO A 257 4.47 31.73 -6.35
N ILE A 258 4.75 30.41 -6.32
CA ILE A 258 3.83 29.37 -6.81
C ILE A 258 2.43 29.44 -6.17
N GLY A 259 2.33 29.82 -4.91
CA GLY A 259 1.06 29.98 -4.19
C GLY A 259 0.17 31.14 -4.63
N GLN A 260 0.65 32.00 -5.58
CA GLN A 260 -0.11 33.08 -6.17
C GLN A 260 -0.66 32.77 -7.57
N VAL A 261 -0.30 31.61 -8.12
CA VAL A 261 -0.83 31.12 -9.41
C VAL A 261 -2.26 30.67 -9.21
N ARG A 262 -3.15 31.05 -10.13
CA ARG A 262 -4.57 30.69 -10.11
C ARG A 262 -4.92 29.89 -11.36
N LYS A 263 -5.99 29.11 -11.26
CA LYS A 263 -6.55 28.41 -12.43
C LYS A 263 -6.95 29.42 -13.50
N GLY A 264 -6.52 29.18 -14.75
CA GLY A 264 -6.70 30.07 -15.88
C GLY A 264 -5.57 31.09 -16.07
N ASP A 265 -4.60 31.20 -15.16
CA ASP A 265 -3.40 32.01 -15.38
C ASP A 265 -2.56 31.40 -16.50
N VAL A 266 -2.00 32.26 -17.35
CA VAL A 266 -1.08 31.84 -18.41
C VAL A 266 0.35 31.92 -17.90
N PHE A 267 1.10 30.81 -17.97
CA PHE A 267 2.48 30.74 -17.56
C PHE A 267 3.41 30.31 -18.69
N VAL A 268 4.68 30.64 -18.52
CA VAL A 268 5.74 30.40 -19.51
C VAL A 268 6.76 29.44 -18.91
N VAL A 269 7.23 28.49 -19.74
CA VAL A 269 8.31 27.55 -19.34
C VAL A 269 9.36 27.51 -20.44
N ARG A 270 10.60 27.81 -20.07
CA ARG A 270 11.75 27.83 -20.97
C ARG A 270 12.49 26.48 -20.93
N PRO A 271 13.32 26.18 -21.92
CA PRO A 271 14.18 25.01 -21.90
C PRO A 271 15.04 24.95 -20.61
N GLY A 272 15.04 23.81 -19.93
CA GLY A 272 15.74 23.58 -18.67
C GLY A 272 14.96 23.99 -17.42
N GLU A 273 13.77 24.55 -17.53
CA GLU A 273 12.91 24.90 -16.39
C GLU A 273 11.91 23.77 -16.07
N ASN A 274 11.58 23.64 -14.80
CA ASN A 274 10.50 22.75 -14.37
C ASN A 274 9.14 23.43 -14.57
N ILE A 275 8.15 22.67 -15.00
CA ILE A 275 6.77 23.12 -15.15
C ILE A 275 6.19 23.43 -13.77
N PRO A 276 5.66 24.66 -13.53
CA PRO A 276 5.29 25.10 -12.18
C PRO A 276 3.98 24.50 -11.67
N VAL A 277 2.96 24.38 -12.52
CA VAL A 277 1.62 23.84 -12.19
C VAL A 277 1.11 22.99 -13.35
N ASP A 278 0.07 22.19 -13.13
CA ASP A 278 -0.55 21.45 -14.23
C ASP A 278 -1.25 22.42 -15.19
N GLY A 279 -1.12 22.17 -16.49
CA GLY A 279 -1.66 23.05 -17.51
C GLY A 279 -1.87 22.38 -18.86
N ILE A 280 -2.38 23.18 -19.82
CA ILE A 280 -2.53 22.80 -21.23
C ILE A 280 -1.67 23.74 -22.05
N VAL A 281 -0.93 23.22 -23.02
CA VAL A 281 -0.09 24.00 -23.93
C VAL A 281 -0.97 24.84 -24.86
N LEU A 282 -0.83 26.17 -24.79
CA LEU A 282 -1.52 27.12 -25.67
C LEU A 282 -0.68 27.48 -26.91
N GLU A 283 0.65 27.55 -26.74
CA GLU A 283 1.57 27.99 -27.79
C GLU A 283 2.93 27.31 -27.62
N GLY A 284 3.56 26.94 -28.73
CA GLY A 284 4.86 26.28 -28.76
C GLY A 284 4.77 24.77 -28.80
N ASN A 285 5.94 24.12 -28.87
CA ASN A 285 6.12 22.67 -28.74
C ASN A 285 7.42 22.38 -28.00
N SER A 286 7.49 21.28 -27.29
CA SER A 286 8.67 20.87 -26.57
C SER A 286 8.68 19.39 -26.26
N ALA A 287 9.88 18.82 -26.05
CA ALA A 287 10.07 17.54 -25.42
C ALA A 287 10.14 17.74 -23.89
N VAL A 288 9.21 17.16 -23.16
CA VAL A 288 9.09 17.25 -21.69
C VAL A 288 9.53 15.93 -21.05
N ASN A 289 10.46 16.02 -20.13
CA ASN A 289 10.88 14.85 -19.34
C ASN A 289 9.97 14.67 -18.14
N GLU A 290 9.13 13.66 -18.19
CA GLU A 290 8.16 13.31 -17.14
C GLU A 290 8.70 12.25 -16.16
N SER A 291 10.00 11.90 -16.21
CA SER A 291 10.61 10.82 -15.40
C SER A 291 10.45 11.02 -13.89
N ALA A 292 10.28 12.24 -13.44
CA ALA A 292 10.02 12.58 -12.05
C ALA A 292 8.69 12.02 -11.52
N LEU A 293 7.66 11.95 -12.37
CA LEU A 293 6.32 11.47 -12.02
C LEU A 293 6.08 10.05 -12.53
N THR A 294 6.52 9.76 -13.75
CA THR A 294 6.27 8.47 -14.41
C THR A 294 7.40 7.46 -14.22
N GLY A 295 8.62 7.94 -13.96
CA GLY A 295 9.83 7.10 -13.92
C GLY A 295 10.36 6.72 -15.32
N GLU A 296 9.82 7.30 -16.41
CA GLU A 296 10.30 7.08 -17.78
C GLU A 296 11.35 8.11 -18.15
N SER A 297 12.49 7.65 -18.67
CA SER A 297 13.61 8.53 -19.04
C SER A 297 13.46 9.13 -20.43
N ILE A 298 12.55 8.61 -21.26
CA ILE A 298 12.34 9.10 -22.62
C ILE A 298 11.42 10.33 -22.55
N PRO A 299 11.86 11.50 -23.06
CA PRO A 299 11.03 12.68 -23.09
C PRO A 299 9.80 12.50 -23.99
N VAL A 300 8.70 13.12 -23.61
CA VAL A 300 7.42 13.08 -24.35
C VAL A 300 7.26 14.39 -25.08
N ASP A 301 7.00 14.33 -26.39
CA ASP A 301 6.71 15.52 -27.19
C ASP A 301 5.35 16.08 -26.81
N LYS A 302 5.29 17.38 -26.53
CA LYS A 302 4.10 18.14 -26.18
C LYS A 302 3.85 19.22 -27.24
N ASN A 303 2.64 19.20 -27.78
CA ASN A 303 2.15 20.17 -28.79
C ASN A 303 1.01 21.00 -28.21
N VAL A 304 0.55 21.96 -28.97
CA VAL A 304 -0.62 22.80 -28.60
C VAL A 304 -1.84 21.89 -28.35
N GLY A 305 -2.48 22.07 -27.19
CA GLY A 305 -3.60 21.25 -26.72
C GLY A 305 -3.22 20.11 -25.78
N ASP A 306 -1.93 19.73 -25.69
CA ASP A 306 -1.49 18.66 -24.81
C ASP A 306 -1.39 19.13 -23.36
N ALA A 307 -1.68 18.19 -22.43
CA ALA A 307 -1.55 18.42 -21.01
C ALA A 307 -0.08 18.31 -20.55
N VAL A 308 0.30 19.19 -19.64
CA VAL A 308 1.60 19.20 -18.96
C VAL A 308 1.41 19.14 -17.43
N SER A 309 2.31 18.44 -16.74
CA SER A 309 2.21 18.21 -15.30
C SER A 309 3.27 18.97 -14.52
N ALA A 310 2.91 19.44 -13.35
CA ALA A 310 3.83 20.12 -12.42
C ALA A 310 5.07 19.27 -12.10
N ALA A 311 6.22 19.93 -11.93
CA ALA A 311 7.53 19.35 -11.61
C ALA A 311 8.16 18.48 -12.71
N THR A 312 7.58 18.40 -13.91
CA THR A 312 8.24 17.82 -15.08
C THR A 312 9.18 18.84 -15.73
N LEU A 313 10.25 18.37 -16.38
CA LEU A 313 11.32 19.21 -16.90
C LEU A 313 11.13 19.48 -18.39
N ASN A 314 10.99 20.76 -18.76
CA ASN A 314 10.99 21.18 -20.15
C ASN A 314 12.41 21.09 -20.73
N GLN A 315 12.64 20.27 -21.77
CA GLN A 315 14.00 20.03 -22.28
C GLN A 315 14.40 20.89 -23.46
N SER A 316 13.50 21.19 -24.38
CA SER A 316 13.89 21.73 -25.66
C SER A 316 13.20 23.04 -26.08
N GLY A 317 11.91 23.07 -26.24
CA GLY A 317 11.17 24.21 -26.79
C GLY A 317 10.71 25.20 -25.70
N PHE A 318 10.32 26.39 -26.15
CA PHE A 318 9.58 27.36 -25.35
C PHE A 318 8.09 27.00 -25.43
N ILE A 319 7.42 26.90 -24.31
CA ILE A 319 5.98 26.65 -24.25
C ILE A 319 5.27 27.66 -23.36
N ARG A 320 4.08 28.05 -23.80
CA ARG A 320 3.13 28.86 -23.05
C ARG A 320 1.93 27.99 -22.71
N CYS A 321 1.58 27.91 -21.42
CA CYS A 321 0.53 27.02 -20.93
C CYS A 321 -0.50 27.79 -20.11
N GLU A 322 -1.75 27.32 -20.13
CA GLU A 322 -2.80 27.78 -19.23
C GLU A 322 -2.89 26.85 -18.02
N ALA A 323 -2.91 27.38 -16.82
CA ALA A 323 -2.99 26.62 -15.57
C ALA A 323 -4.37 25.96 -15.39
N THR A 324 -4.42 24.64 -15.30
CA THR A 324 -5.66 23.86 -15.13
C THR A 324 -5.85 23.42 -13.68
N ARG A 325 -4.76 23.03 -12.99
CA ARG A 325 -4.76 22.64 -11.56
C ARG A 325 -3.62 23.37 -10.86
N VAL A 326 -3.90 23.91 -9.65
CA VAL A 326 -2.96 24.72 -8.88
C VAL A 326 -2.95 24.31 -7.41
N GLY A 327 -1.86 24.60 -6.70
CA GLY A 327 -1.76 24.35 -5.27
C GLY A 327 -1.86 22.85 -4.90
N GLU A 328 -2.79 22.52 -4.01
CA GLU A 328 -3.01 21.15 -3.54
C GLU A 328 -3.63 20.23 -4.61
N ASP A 329 -4.26 20.81 -5.64
CA ASP A 329 -4.92 20.05 -6.71
C ASP A 329 -3.97 19.60 -7.80
N THR A 330 -2.69 20.06 -7.81
CA THR A 330 -1.71 19.60 -8.80
C THR A 330 -1.42 18.11 -8.68
N THR A 331 -1.14 17.47 -9.82
CA THR A 331 -0.80 16.04 -9.89
C THR A 331 0.32 15.68 -8.90
N LEU A 332 1.38 16.51 -8.82
CA LEU A 332 2.46 16.28 -7.85
C LEU A 332 1.96 16.35 -6.39
N SER A 333 1.12 17.34 -6.05
CA SER A 333 0.57 17.47 -4.69
C SER A 333 -0.30 16.28 -4.31
N GLN A 334 -1.13 15.79 -5.22
CA GLN A 334 -1.95 14.59 -5.02
C GLN A 334 -1.09 13.34 -4.82
N ILE A 335 0.02 13.19 -5.58
CA ILE A 335 0.99 12.11 -5.39
C ILE A 335 1.61 12.17 -3.98
N ILE A 336 2.08 13.34 -3.57
CA ILE A 336 2.67 13.57 -2.25
C ILE A 336 1.65 13.22 -1.15
N GLN A 337 0.41 13.66 -1.32
CA GLN A 337 -0.67 13.40 -0.37
C GLN A 337 -0.98 11.90 -0.28
N MET A 338 -1.11 11.18 -1.41
CA MET A 338 -1.33 9.73 -1.41
C MET A 338 -0.22 8.96 -0.70
N VAL A 339 1.05 9.31 -0.95
CA VAL A 339 2.18 8.66 -0.27
C VAL A 339 2.20 8.98 1.22
N SER A 340 1.84 10.22 1.61
CA SER A 340 1.73 10.64 3.01
C SER A 340 0.59 9.89 3.72
N ASP A 341 -0.58 9.77 3.09
CA ASP A 341 -1.73 9.04 3.63
C ASP A 341 -1.44 7.55 3.78
N ALA A 342 -0.77 6.94 2.80
CA ALA A 342 -0.32 5.56 2.88
C ALA A 342 0.66 5.34 4.06
N ALA A 343 1.55 6.30 4.32
CA ALA A 343 2.47 6.24 5.46
C ALA A 343 1.76 6.44 6.82
N ALA A 344 0.64 7.17 6.85
CA ALA A 344 -0.16 7.40 8.05
C ALA A 344 -1.09 6.23 8.39
N THR A 345 -1.42 5.36 7.42
CA THR A 345 -2.30 4.21 7.62
C THR A 345 -1.55 2.97 8.11
N LYS A 346 -2.26 2.04 8.74
CA LYS A 346 -1.69 0.76 9.20
C LYS A 346 -2.25 -0.42 8.42
N ALA A 347 -1.36 -1.24 7.89
CA ALA A 347 -1.71 -2.53 7.33
C ALA A 347 -2.28 -3.50 8.39
N PRO A 348 -3.17 -4.43 8.03
CA PRO A 348 -3.70 -5.44 8.95
C PRO A 348 -2.62 -6.23 9.70
N ILE A 349 -1.51 -6.58 9.04
CA ILE A 349 -0.38 -7.27 9.67
C ILE A 349 0.30 -6.42 10.75
N ALA A 350 0.34 -5.09 10.60
CA ALA A 350 0.86 -4.19 11.61
C ALA A 350 -0.02 -4.16 12.87
N LYS A 351 -1.35 -4.18 12.69
CA LYS A 351 -2.31 -4.24 13.81
C LYS A 351 -2.16 -5.53 14.64
N ILE A 352 -1.83 -6.65 13.99
CA ILE A 352 -1.54 -7.93 14.68
C ILE A 352 -0.24 -7.80 15.49
N ALA A 353 0.83 -7.26 14.90
CA ALA A 353 2.10 -7.06 15.57
C ALA A 353 1.97 -6.12 16.80
N ASP A 354 1.18 -5.05 16.70
CA ASP A 354 0.90 -4.13 17.80
C ASP A 354 0.14 -4.81 18.95
N ARG A 355 -0.84 -5.67 18.63
CA ARG A 355 -1.58 -6.46 19.64
C ARG A 355 -0.67 -7.41 20.39
N VAL A 356 0.21 -8.13 19.67
CA VAL A 356 1.21 -9.01 20.28
C VAL A 356 2.15 -8.23 21.18
N SER A 357 2.63 -7.06 20.76
CA SER A 357 3.48 -6.15 21.55
C SER A 357 2.82 -5.73 22.87
N GLY A 358 1.52 -5.48 22.85
CA GLY A 358 0.76 -5.06 24.04
C GLY A 358 0.67 -6.14 25.12
N VAL A 359 0.69 -7.42 24.73
CA VAL A 359 0.70 -8.56 25.67
C VAL A 359 2.13 -8.95 26.09
N PHE A 360 3.08 -8.74 25.20
CA PHE A 360 4.45 -9.20 25.36
C PHE A 360 5.16 -8.52 26.54
N VAL A 361 5.03 -7.21 26.72
CA VAL A 361 5.72 -6.46 27.79
C VAL A 361 5.27 -6.90 29.18
N PRO A 362 3.96 -7.00 29.52
CA PRO A 362 3.51 -7.58 30.77
C PRO A 362 4.00 -9.01 31.00
N ALA A 363 3.97 -9.86 29.96
CA ALA A 363 4.46 -11.24 30.06
C ALA A 363 5.95 -11.30 30.41
N VAL A 364 6.78 -10.46 29.79
CA VAL A 364 8.22 -10.37 30.09
C VAL A 364 8.49 -9.92 31.52
N ILE A 365 7.75 -8.93 32.03
CA ILE A 365 7.87 -8.50 33.44
C ILE A 365 7.55 -9.66 34.38
N SER A 366 6.50 -10.43 34.08
CA SER A 366 6.14 -11.62 34.86
C SER A 366 7.22 -12.69 34.79
N ILE A 367 7.78 -12.97 33.61
CA ILE A 367 8.88 -13.94 33.42
C ILE A 367 10.11 -13.52 34.23
N ALA A 368 10.47 -12.23 34.22
CA ALA A 368 11.60 -11.69 34.97
C ALA A 368 11.38 -11.87 36.50
N ALA A 369 10.18 -11.53 36.99
CA ALA A 369 9.84 -11.75 38.42
C ALA A 369 9.90 -13.21 38.81
N VAL A 370 9.33 -14.12 38.02
CA VAL A 370 9.39 -15.58 38.25
C VAL A 370 10.84 -16.06 38.20
N THR A 371 11.66 -15.57 37.26
CA THR A 371 13.10 -15.91 37.18
C THR A 371 13.83 -15.54 38.48
N ILE A 372 13.60 -14.32 39.00
CA ILE A 372 14.20 -13.89 40.28
C ILE A 372 13.78 -14.82 41.41
N ILE A 373 12.49 -15.11 41.55
CA ILE A 373 11.95 -15.98 42.60
C ILE A 373 12.56 -17.38 42.51
N ILE A 374 12.63 -17.98 41.33
CA ILE A 374 13.19 -19.34 41.15
C ILE A 374 14.65 -19.38 41.59
N TRP A 375 15.49 -18.41 41.21
CA TRP A 375 16.89 -18.40 41.58
C TRP A 375 17.10 -18.11 43.07
N LEU A 376 16.26 -17.30 43.71
CA LEU A 376 16.27 -17.13 45.17
C LEU A 376 15.89 -18.44 45.91
N LEU A 377 14.86 -19.13 45.44
CA LEU A 377 14.46 -20.45 45.99
C LEU A 377 15.52 -21.53 45.75
N ALA A 378 16.30 -21.42 44.67
CA ALA A 378 17.46 -22.28 44.42
C ALA A 378 18.70 -21.95 45.29
N GLY A 379 18.59 -21.00 46.21
CA GLY A 379 19.66 -20.67 47.16
C GLY A 379 20.75 -19.76 46.59
N GLN A 380 20.53 -19.10 45.46
CA GLN A 380 21.49 -18.14 44.88
C GLN A 380 21.40 -16.78 45.58
N SER A 381 22.51 -15.98 45.48
CA SER A 381 22.50 -14.63 46.03
C SER A 381 21.46 -13.70 45.36
N VAL A 382 21.02 -12.69 46.11
CA VAL A 382 20.07 -11.67 45.60
C VAL A 382 20.63 -10.99 44.35
N GLY A 383 21.93 -10.67 44.33
CA GLY A 383 22.62 -10.08 43.19
C GLY A 383 22.56 -10.96 41.97
N PHE A 384 22.81 -12.28 42.13
CA PHE A 384 22.72 -13.23 41.03
C PHE A 384 21.28 -13.32 40.45
N ALA A 385 20.29 -13.48 41.34
CA ALA A 385 18.89 -13.58 40.93
C ALA A 385 18.41 -12.33 40.20
N LEU A 386 18.74 -11.14 40.73
CA LEU A 386 18.42 -9.85 40.06
C LEU A 386 19.11 -9.72 38.72
N ALA A 387 20.38 -10.10 38.58
CA ALA A 387 21.09 -10.05 37.31
C ALA A 387 20.40 -10.91 36.23
N ARG A 388 19.82 -12.06 36.58
CA ARG A 388 19.04 -12.90 35.62
C ARG A 388 17.72 -12.24 35.25
N GLY A 389 16.96 -11.71 36.23
CA GLY A 389 15.73 -10.98 35.96
C GLY A 389 15.96 -9.72 35.11
N ILE A 390 17.01 -8.94 35.39
CA ILE A 390 17.41 -7.76 34.60
C ILE A 390 17.78 -8.19 33.17
N SER A 391 18.55 -9.26 33.01
CA SER A 391 18.90 -9.80 31.68
C SER A 391 17.66 -10.15 30.88
N VAL A 392 16.63 -10.75 31.49
CA VAL A 392 15.33 -11.05 30.85
C VAL A 392 14.62 -9.77 30.42
N LEU A 393 14.54 -8.75 31.31
CA LEU A 393 13.89 -7.48 30.98
C LEU A 393 14.56 -6.78 29.79
N VAL A 394 15.88 -6.77 29.75
CA VAL A 394 16.66 -6.03 28.74
C VAL A 394 16.63 -6.71 27.39
N ILE A 395 16.88 -8.03 27.32
CA ILE A 395 16.91 -8.76 26.04
C ILE A 395 15.55 -8.80 25.35
N SER A 396 14.48 -8.74 26.13
CA SER A 396 13.10 -8.88 25.66
C SER A 396 12.48 -7.60 25.12
N CYS A 397 13.27 -6.56 24.84
CA CYS A 397 12.70 -5.34 24.30
C CYS A 397 12.09 -5.56 22.89
N PRO A 398 10.81 -5.23 22.67
CA PRO A 398 10.15 -5.40 21.38
C PRO A 398 10.42 -4.23 20.40
N CYS A 399 11.60 -3.60 20.45
CA CYS A 399 11.94 -2.42 19.65
C CYS A 399 11.86 -2.69 18.16
N ALA A 400 12.46 -3.79 17.71
CA ALA A 400 12.48 -4.22 16.31
C ALA A 400 11.08 -4.58 15.80
N LEU A 401 10.19 -5.11 16.66
CA LEU A 401 8.82 -5.49 16.28
C LEU A 401 7.99 -4.28 15.84
N GLY A 402 8.12 -3.15 16.53
CA GLY A 402 7.42 -1.91 16.18
C GLY A 402 7.87 -1.28 14.85
N LEU A 403 9.07 -1.62 14.37
CA LEU A 403 9.64 -1.11 13.12
C LEU A 403 9.50 -2.07 11.94
N ALA A 404 9.36 -3.36 12.22
CA ALA A 404 9.40 -4.43 11.22
C ALA A 404 8.41 -4.21 10.05
N THR A 405 7.21 -3.75 10.35
CA THR A 405 6.16 -3.51 9.34
C THR A 405 6.19 -2.10 8.76
N PRO A 406 6.20 -1.00 9.55
CA PRO A 406 6.08 0.35 9.00
C PRO A 406 7.24 0.74 8.08
N VAL A 407 8.48 0.33 8.41
CA VAL A 407 9.66 0.67 7.60
C VAL A 407 9.60 -0.05 6.24
N ALA A 408 9.23 -1.33 6.22
CA ALA A 408 9.12 -2.08 4.97
C ALA A 408 8.00 -1.53 4.06
N ILE A 409 6.83 -1.17 4.64
CA ILE A 409 5.72 -0.54 3.91
C ILE A 409 6.15 0.79 3.32
N MET A 410 6.83 1.64 4.10
CA MET A 410 7.26 2.95 3.63
C MET A 410 8.29 2.86 2.50
N VAL A 411 9.25 1.93 2.60
CA VAL A 411 10.20 1.67 1.51
C VAL A 411 9.48 1.12 0.29
N GLY A 412 8.53 0.17 0.47
CA GLY A 412 7.72 -0.38 -0.60
C GLY A 412 6.89 0.69 -1.33
N ASN A 413 6.17 1.54 -0.58
CA ASN A 413 5.41 2.66 -1.15
C ASN A 413 6.34 3.66 -1.87
N GLY A 414 7.48 4.00 -1.28
CA GLY A 414 8.46 4.89 -1.91
C GLY A 414 9.01 4.33 -3.22
N MET A 415 9.24 3.01 -3.28
CA MET A 415 9.65 2.31 -4.50
C MET A 415 8.53 2.30 -5.55
N GLY A 416 7.29 2.06 -5.12
CA GLY A 416 6.11 2.15 -5.99
C GLY A 416 5.97 3.54 -6.60
N ALA A 417 5.95 4.57 -5.77
CA ALA A 417 5.79 5.96 -6.21
C ALA A 417 6.87 6.40 -7.23
N LYS A 418 8.15 6.03 -6.99
CA LYS A 418 9.23 6.29 -7.95
C LYS A 418 9.04 5.65 -9.33
N ASN A 419 8.22 4.61 -9.42
CA ASN A 419 7.94 3.88 -10.65
C ASN A 419 6.52 4.14 -11.18
N GLY A 420 5.83 5.14 -10.62
CA GLY A 420 4.48 5.50 -11.04
C GLY A 420 3.39 4.55 -10.50
N ILE A 421 3.68 3.74 -9.48
CA ILE A 421 2.73 2.84 -8.83
C ILE A 421 2.41 3.38 -7.43
N MET A 422 1.20 3.83 -7.19
CA MET A 422 0.79 4.47 -5.95
C MET A 422 -0.24 3.65 -5.20
N PHE A 423 0.07 3.29 -3.97
CA PHE A 423 -0.85 2.63 -3.05
C PHE A 423 -1.45 3.69 -2.12
N LYS A 424 -2.77 3.86 -2.11
CA LYS A 424 -3.44 4.86 -1.26
C LYS A 424 -3.31 4.57 0.24
N THR A 425 -3.20 3.31 0.61
CA THR A 425 -3.08 2.89 2.01
C THR A 425 -2.08 1.75 2.18
N ALA A 426 -1.57 1.59 3.40
CA ALA A 426 -0.75 0.43 3.74
C ALA A 426 -1.54 -0.90 3.62
N ALA A 427 -2.86 -0.85 3.80
CA ALA A 427 -3.74 -2.02 3.61
C ALA A 427 -3.85 -2.38 2.13
N SER A 428 -3.92 -1.38 1.23
CA SER A 428 -3.94 -1.59 -0.22
C SER A 428 -2.65 -2.26 -0.69
N LEU A 429 -1.48 -1.82 -0.19
CA LEU A 429 -0.22 -2.49 -0.49
C LEU A 429 -0.23 -3.95 -0.01
N GLU A 430 -0.74 -4.23 1.20
CA GLU A 430 -0.83 -5.61 1.71
C GLU A 430 -1.80 -6.47 0.88
N ALA A 431 -2.96 -5.94 0.50
CA ALA A 431 -4.00 -6.68 -0.19
C ALA A 431 -3.62 -7.00 -1.65
N THR A 432 -2.93 -6.08 -2.34
CA THR A 432 -2.44 -6.28 -3.72
C THR A 432 -1.62 -7.56 -3.87
N GLY A 433 -0.74 -7.86 -2.90
CA GLY A 433 0.09 -9.08 -2.94
C GLY A 433 -0.67 -10.40 -2.76
N LYS A 434 -1.89 -10.32 -2.22
CA LYS A 434 -2.77 -11.47 -1.96
C LYS A 434 -3.75 -11.76 -3.11
N THR A 435 -3.70 -10.98 -4.19
CA THR A 435 -4.55 -11.14 -5.37
C THR A 435 -4.40 -12.53 -5.99
N GLN A 436 -5.54 -13.16 -6.31
CA GLN A 436 -5.64 -14.49 -6.92
C GLN A 436 -6.30 -14.42 -8.30
N ILE A 437 -7.20 -13.45 -8.49
CA ILE A 437 -7.92 -13.21 -9.75
C ILE A 437 -7.71 -11.74 -10.10
N VAL A 438 -7.33 -11.46 -11.35
CA VAL A 438 -7.29 -10.11 -11.92
C VAL A 438 -8.39 -10.00 -12.94
N ALA A 439 -9.34 -9.12 -12.72
CA ALA A 439 -10.39 -8.75 -13.66
C ALA A 439 -9.95 -7.48 -14.39
N LEU A 440 -9.83 -7.55 -15.70
CA LEU A 440 -9.39 -6.44 -16.56
C LEU A 440 -10.58 -5.90 -17.34
N ASP A 441 -10.79 -4.60 -17.32
CA ASP A 441 -11.62 -3.98 -18.35
C ASP A 441 -10.94 -4.10 -19.71
N LYS A 442 -11.71 -4.07 -20.80
CA LYS A 442 -11.15 -4.11 -22.14
C LYS A 442 -10.59 -2.73 -22.54
N THR A 443 -11.49 -1.73 -22.58
CA THR A 443 -11.23 -0.43 -23.22
C THR A 443 -10.31 0.44 -22.34
N GLY A 444 -9.26 1.01 -22.92
CA GLY A 444 -8.29 1.82 -22.17
C GLY A 444 -7.37 1.01 -21.24
N THR A 445 -7.69 -0.25 -20.90
CA THR A 445 -6.95 -1.15 -20.01
C THR A 445 -6.15 -2.19 -20.81
N ILE A 446 -6.78 -3.14 -21.48
CA ILE A 446 -6.14 -4.12 -22.37
C ILE A 446 -5.82 -3.47 -23.72
N THR A 447 -6.73 -2.63 -24.20
CA THR A 447 -6.62 -1.88 -25.47
C THR A 447 -6.25 -0.43 -25.20
N SER A 448 -5.86 0.28 -26.26
CA SER A 448 -5.47 1.70 -26.14
C SER A 448 -6.63 2.62 -25.76
N GLY A 449 -7.88 2.20 -26.02
CA GLY A 449 -9.08 3.01 -25.84
C GLY A 449 -9.30 4.01 -26.99
N GLU A 450 -8.35 4.10 -27.91
CA GLU A 450 -8.42 4.91 -29.10
C GLU A 450 -8.52 4.01 -30.32
N PRO A 451 -9.64 4.06 -31.10
CA PRO A 451 -9.77 3.31 -32.33
C PRO A 451 -8.70 3.73 -33.34
N LYS A 452 -8.08 2.77 -34.02
CA LYS A 452 -7.09 3.00 -35.09
C LYS A 452 -7.51 2.29 -36.35
N THR A 453 -7.17 2.85 -37.49
CA THR A 453 -7.32 2.16 -38.77
C THR A 453 -6.33 1.00 -38.83
N THR A 454 -6.84 -0.22 -39.05
CA THR A 454 -6.03 -1.44 -39.07
C THR A 454 -5.86 -2.01 -40.47
N ASP A 455 -6.86 -1.83 -41.36
CA ASP A 455 -6.80 -2.34 -42.73
C ASP A 455 -7.49 -1.36 -43.66
N ILE A 456 -6.90 -1.16 -44.81
CA ILE A 456 -7.48 -0.41 -45.94
C ILE A 456 -7.58 -1.37 -47.10
N LEU A 457 -8.78 -1.73 -47.49
CA LEU A 457 -9.06 -2.74 -48.50
C LEU A 457 -9.81 -2.13 -49.66
N PRO A 458 -9.12 -1.64 -50.72
CA PRO A 458 -9.73 -1.02 -51.84
C PRO A 458 -10.49 -2.06 -52.69
N ALA A 459 -11.56 -1.63 -53.37
CA ALA A 459 -12.26 -2.41 -54.37
C ALA A 459 -11.45 -2.53 -55.65
N GLU A 460 -11.81 -3.47 -56.54
CA GLU A 460 -11.11 -3.72 -57.80
C GLU A 460 -11.05 -2.44 -58.66
N GLY A 461 -9.82 -2.00 -59.00
CA GLY A 461 -9.59 -0.79 -59.78
C GLY A 461 -9.45 0.51 -58.99
N ILE A 462 -9.47 0.49 -57.67
CA ILE A 462 -9.27 1.61 -56.77
C ILE A 462 -7.93 1.44 -56.05
N ASP A 463 -7.18 2.52 -55.86
CA ASP A 463 -5.95 2.53 -55.07
C ASP A 463 -6.24 2.81 -53.56
N GLU A 464 -5.41 2.29 -52.68
CA GLU A 464 -5.52 2.52 -51.24
C GLU A 464 -5.49 4.02 -50.90
N ALA A 465 -4.64 4.81 -51.59
CA ALA A 465 -4.53 6.24 -51.39
C ALA A 465 -5.80 7.00 -51.81
N GLU A 466 -6.46 6.53 -52.89
CA GLU A 466 -7.73 7.11 -53.35
C GLU A 466 -8.86 6.79 -52.38
N LEU A 467 -8.96 5.52 -51.90
CA LEU A 467 -9.94 5.13 -50.91
C LEU A 467 -9.78 5.93 -49.62
N LEU A 468 -8.54 6.03 -49.10
CA LEU A 468 -8.26 6.78 -47.86
C LEU A 468 -8.57 8.26 -48.03
N LYS A 469 -8.21 8.86 -49.16
CA LYS A 469 -8.49 10.28 -49.48
C LYS A 469 -9.99 10.57 -49.49
N LEU A 470 -10.79 9.75 -50.16
CA LEU A 470 -12.25 9.94 -50.24
C LEU A 470 -12.93 9.73 -48.90
N ALA A 471 -12.52 8.70 -48.15
CA ALA A 471 -12.99 8.42 -46.79
C ALA A 471 -12.64 9.56 -45.82
N TYR A 472 -11.38 10.04 -45.85
CA TYR A 472 -10.92 11.18 -45.05
C TYR A 472 -11.77 12.44 -45.33
N THR A 473 -12.00 12.76 -46.62
CA THR A 473 -12.77 13.92 -47.00
C THR A 473 -14.23 13.85 -46.54
N LEU A 474 -14.85 12.64 -46.56
CA LEU A 474 -16.21 12.41 -46.08
C LEU A 474 -16.30 12.48 -44.54
N GLU A 475 -15.34 11.88 -43.85
CA GLU A 475 -15.34 11.77 -42.36
C GLU A 475 -14.89 13.08 -41.68
N LYS A 476 -14.31 14.06 -42.42
CA LYS A 476 -13.80 15.34 -41.88
C LYS A 476 -14.86 16.13 -41.09
N LYS A 477 -16.14 15.99 -41.43
CA LYS A 477 -17.27 16.66 -40.76
C LYS A 477 -18.01 15.74 -39.76
N SER A 478 -17.48 14.52 -39.53
CA SER A 478 -18.08 13.53 -38.63
C SER A 478 -17.54 13.69 -37.20
N GLU A 479 -18.42 13.69 -36.22
CA GLU A 479 -18.05 13.69 -34.80
C GLU A 479 -17.93 12.27 -34.24
N HIS A 480 -18.08 11.23 -35.07
CA HIS A 480 -18.07 9.85 -34.63
C HIS A 480 -16.65 9.41 -34.23
N PRO A 481 -16.46 8.65 -33.11
CA PRO A 481 -15.12 8.21 -32.69
C PRO A 481 -14.33 7.41 -33.74
N LEU A 482 -15.01 6.63 -34.59
CA LEU A 482 -14.37 5.88 -35.68
C LEU A 482 -13.86 6.78 -36.80
N ALA A 483 -14.47 7.98 -37.04
CA ALA A 483 -13.99 8.96 -37.98
C ALA A 483 -12.59 9.48 -37.60
N ARG A 484 -12.35 9.69 -36.31
CA ARG A 484 -11.06 10.14 -35.81
C ARG A 484 -9.90 9.25 -36.26
N ALA A 485 -10.10 7.90 -36.21
CA ALA A 485 -9.10 6.94 -36.67
C ALA A 485 -8.73 7.10 -38.15
N ILE A 486 -9.74 7.34 -39.02
CA ILE A 486 -9.51 7.54 -40.44
C ILE A 486 -8.82 8.89 -40.68
N LEU A 487 -9.20 9.93 -39.92
CA LEU A 487 -8.60 11.27 -40.03
C LEU A 487 -7.14 11.26 -39.56
N GLU A 488 -6.80 10.56 -38.48
CA GLU A 488 -5.42 10.43 -38.04
C GLU A 488 -4.55 9.70 -39.06
N THR A 489 -5.03 8.57 -39.58
CA THR A 489 -4.33 7.81 -40.61
C THR A 489 -4.16 8.65 -41.92
N GLY A 490 -5.19 9.39 -42.29
CA GLY A 490 -5.10 10.27 -43.46
C GLY A 490 -4.06 11.37 -43.29
N LYS A 491 -3.95 11.96 -42.09
CA LYS A 491 -2.90 12.95 -41.78
C LYS A 491 -1.50 12.36 -41.84
N GLU A 492 -1.31 11.17 -41.23
CA GLU A 492 -0.05 10.41 -41.25
C GLU A 492 0.40 10.07 -42.67
N CYS A 493 -0.55 9.72 -43.56
CA CYS A 493 -0.30 9.45 -44.97
C CYS A 493 -0.17 10.71 -45.85
N GLY A 494 -0.33 11.90 -45.27
CA GLY A 494 -0.22 13.18 -46.00
C GLY A 494 -1.37 13.45 -46.96
N VAL A 495 -2.59 13.00 -46.64
CA VAL A 495 -3.79 13.29 -47.43
C VAL A 495 -4.05 14.78 -47.47
N ASP A 496 -4.33 15.33 -48.67
CA ASP A 496 -4.63 16.73 -48.91
C ASP A 496 -5.91 17.17 -48.18
N ASP A 497 -5.76 18.11 -47.26
CA ASP A 497 -6.84 18.62 -46.39
C ASP A 497 -7.68 19.73 -47.04
N THR A 498 -7.39 20.09 -48.32
CA THR A 498 -8.07 21.18 -49.05
C THR A 498 -9.45 20.79 -49.57
N LEU A 499 -9.77 19.50 -49.70
CA LEU A 499 -11.06 19.02 -50.21
C LEU A 499 -12.16 19.11 -49.13
N GLU A 500 -13.33 19.62 -49.58
CA GLU A 500 -14.52 19.71 -48.73
C GLU A 500 -15.75 19.08 -49.37
N VAL A 501 -16.54 18.37 -48.56
CA VAL A 501 -17.83 17.79 -48.98
C VAL A 501 -18.95 18.82 -48.79
N ALA A 502 -19.75 19.00 -49.84
CA ALA A 502 -21.02 19.73 -49.79
C ALA A 502 -22.18 18.78 -49.41
N ASP A 503 -23.32 19.31 -48.98
CA ASP A 503 -24.53 18.56 -48.62
C ASP A 503 -24.28 17.38 -47.65
N PHE A 504 -23.38 17.58 -46.68
CA PHE A 504 -23.06 16.54 -45.67
C PHE A 504 -24.26 16.20 -44.79
N GLN A 505 -24.58 14.93 -44.68
CA GLN A 505 -25.63 14.40 -43.81
C GLN A 505 -25.16 13.16 -43.06
N ALA A 506 -25.35 13.15 -41.76
CA ALA A 506 -25.19 11.97 -40.93
C ALA A 506 -26.51 11.22 -40.80
N VAL A 507 -26.52 9.90 -41.09
CA VAL A 507 -27.67 9.02 -40.97
C VAL A 507 -27.54 8.26 -39.66
N PRO A 508 -28.37 8.53 -38.64
CA PRO A 508 -28.26 7.88 -37.35
C PRO A 508 -28.33 6.35 -37.44
N GLY A 509 -27.29 5.67 -36.87
CA GLY A 509 -27.20 4.21 -36.92
C GLY A 509 -26.86 3.60 -38.28
N GLY A 510 -26.64 4.37 -39.31
CA GLY A 510 -26.33 3.92 -40.69
C GLY A 510 -24.93 4.32 -41.13
N GLY A 511 -24.74 5.62 -41.36
CA GLY A 511 -23.49 6.11 -41.91
C GLY A 511 -23.55 7.62 -42.27
N LEU A 512 -22.80 7.99 -43.27
CA LEU A 512 -22.60 9.37 -43.74
C LEU A 512 -22.87 9.46 -45.26
N THR A 513 -23.32 10.61 -45.70
CA THR A 513 -23.38 10.94 -47.14
C THR A 513 -22.98 12.39 -47.37
N GLY A 514 -22.42 12.67 -48.53
CA GLY A 514 -22.06 14.04 -48.95
C GLY A 514 -21.68 14.08 -50.42
N LYS A 515 -21.52 15.29 -50.96
CA LYS A 515 -21.15 15.51 -52.37
C LYS A 515 -19.77 16.15 -52.49
N LEU A 516 -18.88 15.52 -53.26
CA LEU A 516 -17.58 16.04 -53.62
C LEU A 516 -17.58 16.30 -55.13
N ASP A 517 -17.46 17.56 -55.54
CA ASP A 517 -17.46 17.99 -56.96
C ASP A 517 -18.61 17.39 -57.77
N GLY A 518 -19.81 17.28 -57.20
CA GLY A 518 -20.98 16.72 -57.83
C GLY A 518 -21.12 15.19 -57.74
N THR A 519 -20.10 14.49 -57.24
CA THR A 519 -20.08 13.03 -57.01
C THR A 519 -20.62 12.73 -55.61
N VAL A 520 -21.51 11.79 -55.50
CA VAL A 520 -22.10 11.36 -54.21
C VAL A 520 -21.15 10.37 -53.50
N LEU A 521 -20.67 10.72 -52.34
CA LEU A 521 -19.92 9.83 -51.46
C LEU A 521 -20.82 9.33 -50.33
N THR A 522 -20.75 8.04 -50.03
CA THR A 522 -21.43 7.41 -48.89
C THR A 522 -20.45 6.57 -48.12
N GLY A 523 -20.54 6.61 -46.79
CA GLY A 523 -19.73 5.81 -45.87
C GLY A 523 -20.59 5.29 -44.74
N GLY A 524 -20.35 4.05 -44.27
CA GLY A 524 -21.10 3.53 -43.15
C GLY A 524 -21.03 2.01 -42.98
N ASN A 525 -21.96 1.48 -42.20
CA ASN A 525 -22.04 0.04 -41.95
C ASN A 525 -22.59 -0.76 -43.15
N LEU A 526 -22.42 -2.07 -43.15
CA LEU A 526 -22.83 -2.96 -44.20
C LEU A 526 -24.34 -2.80 -44.56
N LYS A 527 -25.21 -2.62 -43.57
CA LYS A 527 -26.65 -2.48 -43.78
C LYS A 527 -26.94 -1.20 -44.60
N TYR A 528 -26.38 -0.11 -44.19
CA TYR A 528 -26.59 1.17 -44.88
C TYR A 528 -26.00 1.20 -46.31
N ILE A 529 -24.81 0.63 -46.48
CA ILE A 529 -24.17 0.58 -47.82
C ILE A 529 -24.93 -0.36 -48.78
N THR A 530 -25.50 -1.44 -48.33
CA THR A 530 -26.33 -2.34 -49.20
C THR A 530 -27.65 -1.72 -49.67
N GLU A 531 -28.09 -0.63 -49.01
CA GLU A 531 -29.26 0.13 -49.48
C GLU A 531 -28.85 1.17 -50.58
N THR A 532 -27.56 1.55 -50.63
CA THR A 532 -27.06 2.64 -51.51
C THR A 532 -26.10 2.17 -52.58
N ALA A 533 -25.47 1.00 -52.46
CA ALA A 533 -24.48 0.44 -53.39
C ALA A 533 -24.56 -1.09 -53.49
N GLU A 534 -24.14 -1.66 -54.65
CA GLU A 534 -24.00 -3.11 -54.78
C GLU A 534 -22.76 -3.64 -54.00
N VAL A 535 -22.98 -4.63 -53.10
CA VAL A 535 -21.92 -5.28 -52.33
C VAL A 535 -21.83 -6.74 -52.73
N SER A 536 -20.70 -7.17 -53.26
CA SER A 536 -20.46 -8.55 -53.68
C SER A 536 -20.36 -9.52 -52.49
N ASP A 537 -20.66 -10.81 -52.71
CA ASP A 537 -20.51 -11.84 -51.69
C ASP A 537 -19.08 -12.01 -51.19
N ALA A 538 -18.09 -11.72 -52.04
CA ALA A 538 -16.67 -11.72 -51.63
C ALA A 538 -16.38 -10.66 -50.59
N VAL A 539 -16.91 -9.44 -50.81
CA VAL A 539 -16.75 -8.31 -49.85
C VAL A 539 -17.50 -8.61 -48.56
N ARG A 540 -18.68 -9.21 -48.58
CA ARG A 540 -19.40 -9.63 -47.37
C ARG A 540 -18.58 -10.61 -46.52
N LYS A 541 -18.05 -11.67 -47.16
CA LYS A 541 -17.17 -12.65 -46.49
C LYS A 541 -15.91 -12.00 -45.90
N GLN A 542 -15.35 -11.02 -46.61
CA GLN A 542 -14.17 -10.30 -46.13
C GLN A 542 -14.53 -9.45 -44.90
N SER A 543 -15.65 -8.74 -44.90
CA SER A 543 -16.14 -7.99 -43.76
C SER A 543 -16.47 -8.88 -42.55
N GLU A 544 -17.01 -10.08 -42.79
CA GLU A 544 -17.26 -11.07 -41.72
C GLU A 544 -15.96 -11.53 -41.07
N ARG A 545 -14.90 -11.78 -41.85
CA ARG A 545 -13.56 -12.12 -41.31
C ARG A 545 -13.00 -11.00 -40.48
N LEU A 546 -13.08 -9.75 -40.98
CA LEU A 546 -12.64 -8.59 -40.22
C LEU A 546 -13.39 -8.47 -38.86
N ALA A 547 -14.70 -8.70 -38.88
CA ALA A 547 -15.52 -8.72 -37.67
C ALA A 547 -15.19 -9.91 -36.74
N GLU A 548 -14.79 -11.07 -37.28
CA GLU A 548 -14.28 -12.21 -36.51
C GLU A 548 -12.94 -11.89 -35.85
N ASP A 549 -12.10 -11.06 -36.46
CA ASP A 549 -10.86 -10.55 -35.91
C ASP A 549 -11.06 -9.39 -34.91
N GLY A 550 -12.32 -9.05 -34.59
CA GLY A 550 -12.63 -7.98 -33.61
C GLY A 550 -12.59 -6.57 -34.20
N LYS A 551 -12.50 -6.41 -35.51
CA LYS A 551 -12.43 -5.12 -36.21
C LYS A 551 -13.82 -4.66 -36.64
N THR A 552 -14.02 -3.36 -36.77
CA THR A 552 -15.24 -2.74 -37.28
C THR A 552 -15.05 -2.33 -38.74
N PRO A 553 -15.60 -3.06 -39.70
CA PRO A 553 -15.49 -2.68 -41.11
C PRO A 553 -16.45 -1.53 -41.44
N LEU A 554 -15.91 -0.46 -41.96
CA LEU A 554 -16.63 0.70 -42.55
C LEU A 554 -16.51 0.63 -44.05
N PHE A 555 -17.64 0.71 -44.75
CA PHE A 555 -17.73 0.61 -46.17
C PHE A 555 -17.86 2.01 -46.79
N PHE A 556 -17.20 2.22 -47.90
CA PHE A 556 -17.25 3.49 -48.63
C PHE A 556 -17.69 3.22 -50.08
N ALA A 557 -18.52 4.11 -50.58
CA ALA A 557 -19.01 4.03 -51.97
C ALA A 557 -19.03 5.44 -52.61
N LYS A 558 -18.90 5.45 -53.94
CA LYS A 558 -18.89 6.62 -54.82
C LYS A 558 -19.92 6.39 -55.92
N ASP A 559 -20.92 7.27 -56.05
CA ASP A 559 -22.04 7.19 -57.05
C ASP A 559 -22.70 5.78 -57.08
N GLY A 560 -22.97 5.18 -55.91
CA GLY A 560 -23.58 3.86 -55.77
C GLY A 560 -22.68 2.66 -56.11
N LYS A 561 -21.38 2.88 -56.32
CA LYS A 561 -20.37 1.81 -56.45
C LYS A 561 -19.48 1.73 -55.27
N LEU A 562 -19.30 0.53 -54.71
CA LEU A 562 -18.36 0.30 -53.59
C LEU A 562 -16.94 0.64 -54.06
N ILE A 563 -16.23 1.46 -53.29
CA ILE A 563 -14.80 1.82 -53.51
C ILE A 563 -13.90 1.06 -52.53
N GLY A 564 -14.40 0.51 -51.41
CA GLY A 564 -13.59 -0.29 -50.50
C GLY A 564 -14.12 -0.34 -49.07
N ILE A 565 -13.36 -1.02 -48.25
CA ILE A 565 -13.58 -1.17 -46.81
C ILE A 565 -12.39 -0.60 -46.04
N ILE A 566 -12.64 0.19 -45.01
CA ILE A 566 -11.64 0.60 -44.03
C ILE A 566 -12.04 -0.04 -42.70
N ALA A 567 -11.17 -0.89 -42.12
CA ALA A 567 -11.40 -1.50 -40.84
C ALA A 567 -10.76 -0.69 -39.72
N VAL A 568 -11.55 -0.43 -38.69
CA VAL A 568 -11.11 0.29 -37.49
C VAL A 568 -11.27 -0.61 -36.29
N ALA A 569 -10.27 -0.64 -35.41
CA ALA A 569 -10.32 -1.40 -34.19
C ALA A 569 -9.64 -0.68 -33.02
N ASP A 570 -10.10 -0.96 -31.81
CA ASP A 570 -9.40 -0.59 -30.60
C ASP A 570 -8.26 -1.60 -30.37
N VAL A 571 -7.02 -1.17 -30.61
CA VAL A 571 -5.85 -2.05 -30.70
C VAL A 571 -5.36 -2.44 -29.29
N ILE A 572 -4.99 -3.70 -29.14
CA ILE A 572 -4.35 -4.20 -27.90
C ILE A 572 -3.03 -3.47 -27.66
N LYS A 573 -2.78 -2.99 -26.43
CA LYS A 573 -1.49 -2.39 -26.06
C LYS A 573 -0.36 -3.40 -26.19
N GLU A 574 0.82 -2.94 -26.62
CA GLU A 574 1.98 -3.81 -26.89
C GLU A 574 2.38 -4.69 -25.68
N ASP A 575 2.19 -4.17 -24.47
CA ASP A 575 2.56 -4.84 -23.24
C ASP A 575 1.47 -5.74 -22.66
N SER A 576 0.22 -5.69 -23.17
CA SER A 576 -0.92 -6.41 -22.57
C SER A 576 -0.74 -7.93 -22.55
N SER A 577 -0.34 -8.53 -23.68
CA SER A 577 -0.13 -10.00 -23.74
C SER A 577 1.05 -10.44 -22.86
N GLN A 578 2.09 -9.59 -22.72
CA GLN A 578 3.20 -9.86 -21.80
C GLN A 578 2.71 -9.79 -20.33
N ALA A 579 1.96 -8.76 -19.97
CA ALA A 579 1.41 -8.60 -18.63
C ALA A 579 0.54 -9.78 -18.20
N VAL A 580 -0.33 -10.28 -19.10
CA VAL A 580 -1.15 -11.46 -18.86
C VAL A 580 -0.28 -12.71 -18.63
N ARG A 581 0.75 -12.94 -19.46
CA ARG A 581 1.67 -14.07 -19.26
C ARG A 581 2.41 -13.97 -17.91
N GLU A 582 2.81 -12.77 -17.50
CA GLU A 582 3.45 -12.54 -16.21
C GLU A 582 2.51 -12.84 -15.03
N LEU A 583 1.23 -12.45 -15.12
CA LEU A 583 0.20 -12.79 -14.12
C LEU A 583 0.00 -14.31 -14.01
N HIS A 584 -0.05 -15.03 -15.15
CA HIS A 584 -0.09 -16.50 -15.17
C HIS A 584 1.17 -17.11 -14.52
N GLY A 585 2.34 -16.53 -14.76
CA GLY A 585 3.59 -16.93 -14.09
C GLY A 585 3.53 -16.84 -12.57
N MET A 586 2.76 -15.88 -12.06
CA MET A 586 2.48 -15.71 -10.63
C MET A 586 1.38 -16.63 -10.08
N GLY A 587 0.71 -17.42 -10.93
CA GLY A 587 -0.44 -18.26 -10.56
C GLY A 587 -1.74 -17.49 -10.36
N ILE A 588 -1.93 -16.37 -11.07
CA ILE A 588 -3.09 -15.50 -11.01
C ILE A 588 -3.97 -15.80 -12.23
N ARG A 589 -5.26 -15.98 -12.00
CA ARG A 589 -6.26 -16.11 -13.05
C ARG A 589 -6.64 -14.74 -13.61
N VAL A 590 -6.68 -14.60 -14.93
CA VAL A 590 -6.99 -13.34 -15.60
C VAL A 590 -8.34 -13.43 -16.32
N VAL A 591 -9.24 -12.50 -16.02
CA VAL A 591 -10.61 -12.44 -16.56
C VAL A 591 -10.78 -11.09 -17.25
N MET A 592 -11.23 -11.08 -18.50
CA MET A 592 -11.57 -9.84 -19.22
C MET A 592 -13.06 -9.56 -19.11
N LEU A 593 -13.41 -8.31 -18.79
CA LEU A 593 -14.78 -7.78 -18.78
C LEU A 593 -14.96 -6.79 -19.93
N THR A 594 -16.06 -6.88 -20.67
CA THR A 594 -16.37 -5.92 -21.74
C THR A 594 -17.88 -5.83 -22.03
N GLY A 595 -18.32 -4.65 -22.46
CA GLY A 595 -19.67 -4.44 -23.00
C GLY A 595 -19.85 -4.91 -24.45
N ASP A 596 -18.76 -5.29 -25.12
CA ASP A 596 -18.78 -5.73 -26.50
C ASP A 596 -19.57 -7.03 -26.67
N ASN A 597 -19.92 -7.31 -27.93
CA ASN A 597 -20.52 -8.60 -28.31
C ASN A 597 -19.51 -9.74 -28.08
N GLU A 598 -20.02 -10.95 -27.89
CA GLU A 598 -19.26 -12.14 -27.52
C GLU A 598 -18.14 -12.49 -28.53
N ARG A 599 -18.39 -12.26 -29.83
CA ARG A 599 -17.43 -12.57 -30.91
C ARG A 599 -16.20 -11.70 -30.83
N THR A 600 -16.37 -10.38 -30.80
CA THR A 600 -15.28 -9.41 -30.66
C THR A 600 -14.52 -9.59 -29.34
N ALA A 601 -15.25 -9.81 -28.25
CA ALA A 601 -14.68 -10.02 -26.95
C ALA A 601 -13.77 -11.26 -26.90
N LYS A 602 -14.19 -12.39 -27.49
CA LYS A 602 -13.40 -13.61 -27.55
C LYS A 602 -12.15 -13.45 -28.41
N ALA A 603 -12.23 -12.71 -29.54
CA ALA A 603 -11.06 -12.43 -30.38
C ALA A 603 -9.98 -11.67 -29.62
N ILE A 604 -10.36 -10.58 -28.95
CA ILE A 604 -9.43 -9.75 -28.16
C ILE A 604 -8.89 -10.53 -26.96
N GLY A 605 -9.76 -11.29 -26.27
CA GLY A 605 -9.35 -12.13 -25.13
C GLY A 605 -8.34 -13.20 -25.50
N HIS A 606 -8.50 -13.83 -26.66
CA HIS A 606 -7.54 -14.80 -27.19
C HIS A 606 -6.19 -14.15 -27.55
N GLN A 607 -6.21 -12.97 -28.19
CA GLN A 607 -4.98 -12.21 -28.50
C GLN A 607 -4.24 -11.76 -27.24
N ALA A 608 -4.99 -11.32 -26.21
CA ALA A 608 -4.42 -10.93 -24.91
C ALA A 608 -3.94 -12.14 -24.10
N GLY A 609 -4.53 -13.33 -24.34
CA GLY A 609 -4.21 -14.58 -23.65
C GLY A 609 -4.89 -14.74 -22.30
N VAL A 610 -6.07 -14.12 -22.07
CA VAL A 610 -6.80 -14.22 -20.79
C VAL A 610 -7.47 -15.59 -20.62
N ASP A 611 -7.71 -16.01 -19.37
CA ASP A 611 -8.31 -17.32 -19.04
C ASP A 611 -9.82 -17.36 -19.31
N GLU A 612 -10.52 -16.23 -19.11
CA GLU A 612 -11.96 -16.14 -19.22
C GLU A 612 -12.38 -14.76 -19.79
N VAL A 613 -13.40 -14.77 -20.62
CA VAL A 613 -13.99 -13.55 -21.19
C VAL A 613 -15.46 -13.48 -20.82
N ILE A 614 -15.87 -12.36 -20.21
CA ILE A 614 -17.27 -12.07 -19.87
C ILE A 614 -17.70 -10.88 -20.72
N ALA A 615 -18.46 -11.18 -21.78
CA ALA A 615 -18.93 -10.22 -22.78
C ALA A 615 -20.33 -9.69 -22.47
N GLY A 616 -20.74 -8.59 -23.11
CA GLY A 616 -22.07 -8.00 -23.00
C GLY A 616 -22.39 -7.43 -21.62
N VAL A 617 -21.39 -7.08 -20.82
CA VAL A 617 -21.57 -6.57 -19.47
C VAL A 617 -21.76 -5.05 -19.51
N LEU A 618 -22.97 -4.60 -19.22
CA LEU A 618 -23.26 -3.18 -19.04
C LEU A 618 -22.48 -2.60 -17.83
N PRO A 619 -22.22 -1.29 -17.77
CA PRO A 619 -21.47 -0.67 -16.66
C PRO A 619 -22.02 -1.06 -15.28
N GLU A 620 -23.34 -1.05 -15.09
CA GLU A 620 -23.99 -1.45 -13.85
C GLU A 620 -23.81 -2.94 -13.51
N GLY A 621 -23.66 -3.80 -14.52
CA GLY A 621 -23.45 -5.24 -14.37
C GLY A 621 -22.03 -5.62 -13.92
N LYS A 622 -21.02 -4.78 -14.16
CA LYS A 622 -19.62 -5.07 -13.81
C LYS A 622 -19.45 -5.34 -12.31
N GLU A 623 -20.14 -4.57 -11.46
CA GLU A 623 -20.12 -4.79 -10.01
C GLU A 623 -20.59 -6.19 -9.62
N SER A 624 -21.67 -6.67 -10.23
CA SER A 624 -22.24 -8.00 -9.93
C SER A 624 -21.31 -9.13 -10.35
N VAL A 625 -20.58 -8.98 -11.47
CA VAL A 625 -19.56 -9.92 -11.92
C VAL A 625 -18.42 -9.99 -10.91
N ILE A 626 -17.90 -8.84 -10.45
CA ILE A 626 -16.86 -8.79 -9.43
C ILE A 626 -17.31 -9.46 -8.14
N ARG A 627 -18.57 -9.23 -7.71
CA ARG A 627 -19.17 -9.89 -6.52
C ARG A 627 -19.15 -11.42 -6.65
N ASN A 628 -19.41 -11.94 -7.83
CA ASN A 628 -19.39 -13.39 -8.09
C ASN A 628 -17.96 -13.93 -8.15
N LEU A 629 -17.02 -13.22 -8.76
CA LEU A 629 -15.60 -13.60 -8.78
C LEU A 629 -15.00 -13.64 -7.36
N LYS A 630 -15.42 -12.75 -6.46
CA LYS A 630 -14.97 -12.73 -5.05
C LYS A 630 -15.34 -14.01 -4.28
N LYS A 631 -16.35 -14.74 -4.69
CA LYS A 631 -16.66 -16.07 -4.12
C LYS A 631 -15.61 -17.12 -4.46
N LYS A 632 -14.87 -16.93 -5.57
CA LYS A 632 -13.84 -17.85 -6.08
C LYS A 632 -12.43 -17.51 -5.60
N GLY A 633 -12.19 -16.31 -5.07
CA GLY A 633 -10.88 -15.87 -4.60
C GLY A 633 -10.78 -14.36 -4.40
N LYS A 634 -9.59 -13.88 -4.04
CA LYS A 634 -9.28 -12.46 -3.89
C LYS A 634 -9.13 -11.79 -5.25
N VAL A 635 -10.00 -10.80 -5.53
CA VAL A 635 -10.14 -10.16 -6.84
C VAL A 635 -9.52 -8.77 -6.82
N ALA A 636 -8.64 -8.51 -7.79
CA ALA A 636 -8.27 -7.15 -8.20
C ALA A 636 -9.03 -6.78 -9.47
N MET A 637 -9.70 -5.63 -9.49
CA MET A 637 -10.29 -5.04 -10.70
C MET A 637 -9.37 -3.95 -11.24
N VAL A 638 -9.10 -3.97 -12.54
CA VAL A 638 -8.30 -2.97 -13.25
C VAL A 638 -9.19 -2.27 -14.27
N GLY A 639 -9.23 -0.96 -14.24
CA GLY A 639 -10.02 -0.13 -15.17
C GLY A 639 -9.49 1.31 -15.21
N ASP A 640 -9.94 2.10 -16.19
CA ASP A 640 -9.47 3.47 -16.45
C ASP A 640 -10.58 4.52 -16.35
N GLY A 641 -11.85 4.10 -16.38
CA GLY A 641 -12.99 4.99 -16.59
C GLY A 641 -13.94 5.13 -15.41
N ILE A 642 -14.83 6.12 -15.54
CA ILE A 642 -15.96 6.38 -14.62
C ILE A 642 -16.87 5.15 -14.52
N ASN A 643 -17.05 4.43 -15.63
CA ASN A 643 -17.90 3.24 -15.72
C ASN A 643 -17.40 2.08 -14.85
N ASP A 644 -16.13 2.09 -14.47
CA ASP A 644 -15.51 1.03 -13.67
C ASP A 644 -15.52 1.33 -12.18
N ALA A 645 -15.81 2.57 -11.76
CA ALA A 645 -15.75 2.99 -10.37
C ALA A 645 -16.57 2.10 -9.41
N PRO A 646 -17.80 1.65 -9.74
CA PRO A 646 -18.53 0.70 -8.88
C PRO A 646 -17.84 -0.66 -8.76
N ALA A 647 -17.23 -1.16 -9.84
CA ALA A 647 -16.51 -2.44 -9.88
C ALA A 647 -15.17 -2.34 -9.15
N LEU A 648 -14.41 -1.22 -9.30
CA LEU A 648 -13.18 -0.92 -8.58
C LEU A 648 -13.42 -0.91 -7.07
N THR A 649 -14.44 -0.18 -6.61
CA THR A 649 -14.81 -0.11 -5.19
C THR A 649 -15.28 -1.46 -4.65
N ARG A 650 -15.95 -2.29 -5.48
CA ARG A 650 -16.46 -3.59 -5.05
C ARG A 650 -15.39 -4.67 -4.92
N ALA A 651 -14.33 -4.59 -5.69
CA ALA A 651 -13.23 -5.54 -5.67
C ALA A 651 -12.58 -5.65 -4.27
N ASP A 652 -11.71 -6.65 -4.04
CA ASP A 652 -10.82 -6.66 -2.87
C ASP A 652 -9.69 -5.64 -3.05
N MET A 653 -9.41 -5.27 -4.32
CA MET A 653 -8.44 -4.26 -4.72
C MET A 653 -8.89 -3.60 -6.02
N GLY A 654 -9.14 -2.30 -5.99
CA GLY A 654 -9.35 -1.48 -7.19
C GLY A 654 -8.03 -0.92 -7.69
N ILE A 655 -7.73 -1.07 -8.97
CA ILE A 655 -6.51 -0.56 -9.62
C ILE A 655 -6.94 0.35 -10.78
N ALA A 656 -6.69 1.65 -10.67
CA ALA A 656 -6.88 2.59 -11.78
C ALA A 656 -5.61 2.61 -12.64
N ILE A 657 -5.76 2.53 -13.97
CA ILE A 657 -4.66 2.53 -14.93
C ILE A 657 -4.66 3.81 -15.76
N GLY A 658 -3.46 4.38 -15.99
CA GLY A 658 -3.29 5.65 -16.67
C GLY A 658 -3.65 6.83 -15.76
N ALA A 659 -3.48 8.06 -16.29
CA ALA A 659 -3.97 9.27 -15.62
C ALA A 659 -5.51 9.38 -15.70
N GLY A 660 -6.21 8.26 -15.37
CA GLY A 660 -7.64 8.08 -15.50
C GLY A 660 -8.47 9.23 -14.94
N THR A 661 -9.78 9.19 -15.13
CA THR A 661 -10.68 10.21 -14.58
C THR A 661 -10.53 10.32 -13.07
N ASP A 662 -10.65 11.52 -12.52
CA ASP A 662 -10.58 11.79 -11.07
C ASP A 662 -11.48 10.80 -10.28
N ILE A 663 -12.64 10.42 -10.84
CA ILE A 663 -13.58 9.46 -10.25
C ILE A 663 -12.99 8.04 -10.16
N ALA A 664 -12.30 7.57 -11.21
CA ALA A 664 -11.64 6.26 -11.17
C ALA A 664 -10.46 6.26 -10.20
N ILE A 665 -9.70 7.34 -10.17
CA ILE A 665 -8.63 7.54 -9.19
C ILE A 665 -9.21 7.49 -7.78
N ASP A 666 -10.31 8.18 -7.50
CA ASP A 666 -10.92 8.20 -6.17
C ASP A 666 -11.46 6.83 -5.73
N ALA A 667 -12.03 6.07 -6.66
CA ALA A 667 -12.59 4.74 -6.41
C ALA A 667 -11.54 3.64 -6.22
N ALA A 668 -10.32 3.82 -6.75
CA ALA A 668 -9.27 2.81 -6.72
C ALA A 668 -8.46 2.82 -5.41
N ASP A 669 -7.88 1.69 -5.07
CA ASP A 669 -6.92 1.50 -3.97
C ASP A 669 -5.47 1.70 -4.42
N VAL A 670 -5.20 1.40 -5.69
CA VAL A 670 -3.90 1.55 -6.35
C VAL A 670 -4.08 2.37 -7.62
N VAL A 671 -3.19 3.33 -7.84
CA VAL A 671 -3.17 4.16 -9.05
C VAL A 671 -1.88 3.91 -9.81
N LEU A 672 -2.00 3.50 -11.06
CA LEU A 672 -0.90 3.34 -11.99
C LEU A 672 -0.85 4.59 -12.87
N MET A 673 0.19 5.41 -12.71
CA MET A 673 0.32 6.69 -13.43
C MET A 673 0.54 6.52 -14.92
N LYS A 674 1.09 5.36 -15.31
CA LYS A 674 1.30 4.98 -16.70
C LYS A 674 0.11 4.19 -17.22
N SER A 675 -0.19 4.36 -18.50
CA SER A 675 -1.21 3.54 -19.16
C SER A 675 -0.65 2.20 -19.64
N ARG A 676 0.16 1.51 -18.77
CA ARG A 676 0.79 0.22 -19.08
C ARG A 676 0.21 -0.89 -18.23
N LEU A 677 -0.26 -1.94 -18.88
CA LEU A 677 -0.80 -3.11 -18.19
C LEU A 677 0.29 -3.88 -17.43
N SER A 678 1.55 -3.81 -17.88
CA SER A 678 2.74 -4.42 -17.22
C SER A 678 3.02 -3.87 -15.81
N ASP A 679 2.49 -2.71 -15.46
CA ASP A 679 2.60 -2.18 -14.10
C ASP A 679 1.68 -2.91 -13.09
N VAL A 680 0.64 -3.61 -13.56
CA VAL A 680 -0.22 -4.46 -12.68
C VAL A 680 0.59 -5.63 -12.09
N PRO A 681 1.24 -6.51 -12.89
CA PRO A 681 2.12 -7.53 -12.32
C PRO A 681 3.28 -6.92 -11.51
N ALA A 682 3.82 -5.77 -11.89
CA ALA A 682 4.88 -5.07 -11.13
C ALA A 682 4.38 -4.63 -9.74
N ALA A 683 3.18 -4.08 -9.62
CA ALA A 683 2.55 -3.72 -8.35
C ALA A 683 2.37 -4.95 -7.43
N ILE A 684 1.91 -6.06 -7.99
CA ILE A 684 1.72 -7.32 -7.24
C ILE A 684 3.08 -7.88 -6.78
N ARG A 685 4.14 -7.83 -7.61
CA ARG A 685 5.50 -8.24 -7.22
C ARG A 685 6.05 -7.40 -6.09
N LEU A 686 5.94 -6.09 -6.20
CA LEU A 686 6.41 -5.16 -5.18
C LEU A 686 5.70 -5.42 -3.84
N SER A 687 4.37 -5.58 -3.87
CA SER A 687 3.59 -5.93 -2.69
C SER A 687 4.05 -7.26 -2.07
N ARG A 688 4.20 -8.32 -2.87
CA ARG A 688 4.68 -9.63 -2.40
C ARG A 688 6.09 -9.57 -1.83
N ALA A 689 6.99 -8.78 -2.44
CA ALA A 689 8.34 -8.58 -1.93
C ALA A 689 8.32 -7.84 -0.59
N THR A 690 7.48 -6.81 -0.45
CA THR A 690 7.30 -6.06 0.79
C THR A 690 6.72 -6.95 1.89
N LEU A 691 5.69 -7.74 1.60
CA LEU A 691 5.11 -8.70 2.55
C LEU A 691 6.13 -9.75 3.01
N ARG A 692 6.92 -10.30 2.09
CA ARG A 692 7.99 -11.24 2.44
C ARG A 692 9.01 -10.60 3.37
N ASN A 693 9.42 -9.37 3.08
CA ASN A 693 10.35 -8.62 3.92
C ASN A 693 9.78 -8.40 5.33
N ILE A 694 8.48 -8.07 5.44
CA ILE A 694 7.78 -7.94 6.73
C ILE A 694 7.81 -9.28 7.49
N HIS A 695 7.49 -10.39 6.83
CA HIS A 695 7.51 -11.71 7.46
C HIS A 695 8.91 -12.12 7.93
N GLU A 696 9.95 -11.84 7.12
CA GLU A 696 11.36 -12.07 7.50
C GLU A 696 11.72 -11.25 8.74
N ASN A 697 11.36 -9.95 8.75
CA ASN A 697 11.61 -9.07 9.89
C ASN A 697 10.90 -9.54 11.16
N LEU A 698 9.62 -9.92 11.06
CA LEU A 698 8.85 -10.45 12.19
C LEU A 698 9.44 -11.77 12.69
N PHE A 699 9.77 -12.69 11.78
CA PHE A 699 10.37 -13.98 12.13
C PHE A 699 11.66 -13.79 12.93
N TRP A 700 12.61 -12.99 12.43
CA TRP A 700 13.86 -12.75 13.13
C TRP A 700 13.68 -12.04 14.46
N THR A 701 12.73 -11.08 14.51
CA THR A 701 12.41 -10.36 15.76
C THR A 701 11.88 -11.30 16.86
N PHE A 702 11.08 -12.30 16.52
CA PHE A 702 10.61 -13.28 17.50
C PHE A 702 11.65 -14.35 17.80
N PHE A 703 12.36 -14.83 16.79
CA PHE A 703 13.30 -15.95 16.91
C PHE A 703 14.42 -15.67 17.91
N TYR A 704 15.03 -14.47 17.87
CA TYR A 704 16.07 -14.15 18.82
C TYR A 704 15.55 -14.03 20.27
N ASN A 705 14.31 -13.58 20.47
CA ASN A 705 13.68 -13.52 21.79
C ASN A 705 13.38 -14.91 22.34
N VAL A 706 12.90 -15.83 21.51
CA VAL A 706 12.63 -17.24 21.92
C VAL A 706 13.90 -17.92 22.42
N ILE A 707 15.05 -17.65 21.83
CA ILE A 707 16.34 -18.18 22.26
C ILE A 707 16.92 -17.35 23.43
N GLY A 708 16.84 -16.03 23.33
CA GLY A 708 17.49 -15.11 24.25
C GLY A 708 16.86 -15.09 25.64
N ILE A 709 15.54 -15.18 25.76
CA ILE A 709 14.85 -15.14 27.07
C ILE A 709 15.24 -16.33 27.96
N PRO A 710 15.20 -17.60 27.50
CA PRO A 710 15.68 -18.73 28.30
C PRO A 710 17.17 -18.64 28.69
N LEU A 711 18.02 -18.13 27.76
CA LEU A 711 19.44 -17.93 28.05
C LEU A 711 19.65 -16.84 29.11
N ALA A 712 18.91 -15.73 29.03
CA ALA A 712 18.94 -14.65 30.00
C ALA A 712 18.42 -15.07 31.37
N ALA A 713 17.33 -15.86 31.39
CA ALA A 713 16.78 -16.45 32.60
C ALA A 713 17.73 -17.44 33.26
N GLY A 714 18.75 -17.94 32.56
CA GLY A 714 19.76 -18.83 33.09
C GLY A 714 19.36 -20.30 33.05
N VAL A 715 18.40 -20.70 32.19
CA VAL A 715 17.95 -22.11 32.05
C VAL A 715 19.12 -23.06 31.75
N TRP A 716 20.13 -22.58 31.04
CA TRP A 716 21.30 -23.35 30.61
C TRP A 716 22.46 -23.34 31.63
N ILE A 717 22.37 -22.56 32.72
CA ILE A 717 23.43 -22.47 33.73
C ILE A 717 23.68 -23.82 34.40
N PRO A 718 22.64 -24.59 34.82
CA PRO A 718 22.87 -25.90 35.50
C PRO A 718 23.51 -26.95 34.58
N LEU A 719 23.27 -26.85 33.25
CA LEU A 719 23.77 -27.84 32.29
C LEU A 719 25.14 -27.47 31.69
N PHE A 720 25.34 -26.19 31.35
CA PHE A 720 26.52 -25.75 30.58
C PHE A 720 27.28 -24.62 31.26
N GLY A 721 26.82 -24.05 32.36
CA GLY A 721 27.43 -22.91 33.02
C GLY A 721 27.27 -21.57 32.25
N TRP A 722 26.46 -21.53 31.20
CA TRP A 722 26.32 -20.35 30.35
C TRP A 722 25.56 -19.24 31.07
N LYS A 723 26.25 -18.14 31.31
CA LYS A 723 25.69 -16.95 31.95
C LYS A 723 25.64 -15.81 30.93
N LEU A 724 24.47 -15.20 30.71
CA LEU A 724 24.32 -14.00 29.89
C LEU A 724 24.45 -12.76 30.77
N ASN A 725 25.39 -11.87 30.45
CA ASN A 725 25.49 -10.55 31.09
C ASN A 725 24.42 -9.62 30.46
N PRO A 726 23.69 -8.80 31.24
CA PRO A 726 22.67 -7.86 30.76
C PRO A 726 23.16 -6.92 29.63
N MET A 727 24.45 -6.53 29.63
CA MET A 727 25.06 -5.70 28.59
C MET A 727 25.02 -6.36 27.21
N PHE A 728 25.30 -7.67 27.12
CA PHE A 728 25.21 -8.39 25.83
C PHE A 728 23.75 -8.49 25.33
N GLY A 729 22.79 -8.60 26.26
CA GLY A 729 21.37 -8.49 25.94
C GLY A 729 20.99 -7.17 25.30
N ALA A 730 21.46 -6.06 25.86
CA ALA A 730 21.23 -4.71 25.32
C ALA A 730 21.90 -4.51 23.94
N ALA A 731 23.12 -5.03 23.76
CA ALA A 731 23.82 -4.99 22.47
C ALA A 731 23.08 -5.79 21.39
N ALA A 732 22.64 -7.01 21.69
CA ALA A 732 21.88 -7.86 20.79
C ALA A 732 20.56 -7.22 20.35
N MET A 733 19.86 -6.56 21.29
CA MET A 733 18.64 -5.83 21.02
C MET A 733 18.87 -4.65 20.05
N SER A 734 19.93 -3.86 20.26
CA SER A 734 20.26 -2.74 19.36
C SER A 734 20.61 -3.22 17.96
N LEU A 735 21.35 -4.33 17.85
CA LEU A 735 21.70 -4.96 16.57
C LEU A 735 20.47 -5.51 15.86
N SER A 736 19.50 -6.08 16.57
CA SER A 736 18.24 -6.58 16.00
C SER A 736 17.47 -5.45 15.29
N SER A 737 17.34 -4.28 15.89
CA SER A 737 16.68 -3.12 15.27
C SER A 737 17.41 -2.67 14.00
N PHE A 738 18.75 -2.65 14.02
CA PHE A 738 19.57 -2.33 12.84
C PHE A 738 19.38 -3.34 11.71
N CYS A 739 19.34 -4.65 12.02
CA CYS A 739 19.11 -5.70 11.03
C CYS A 739 17.75 -5.58 10.35
N VAL A 740 16.68 -5.30 11.11
CA VAL A 740 15.32 -5.12 10.58
C VAL A 740 15.27 -3.96 9.58
N VAL A 741 15.86 -2.81 9.93
CA VAL A 741 15.86 -1.66 9.04
C VAL A 741 16.72 -1.89 7.81
N THR A 742 17.90 -2.48 7.97
CA THR A 742 18.78 -2.82 6.83
C THR A 742 18.09 -3.81 5.88
N ASN A 743 17.38 -4.80 6.42
CA ASN A 743 16.60 -5.73 5.60
C ASN A 743 15.47 -5.01 4.84
N ALA A 744 14.77 -4.07 5.48
CA ALA A 744 13.74 -3.27 4.82
C ALA A 744 14.33 -2.39 3.70
N LEU A 745 15.47 -1.74 3.93
CA LEU A 745 16.16 -0.93 2.92
C LEU A 745 16.65 -1.76 1.71
N ARG A 746 16.83 -3.08 1.86
CA ARG A 746 17.14 -3.98 0.75
C ARG A 746 16.07 -3.97 -0.34
N LEU A 747 14.81 -3.60 -0.02
CA LEU A 747 13.74 -3.43 -1.00
C LEU A 747 14.08 -2.35 -2.06
N ASN A 748 14.92 -1.36 -1.76
CA ASN A 748 15.38 -0.37 -2.74
C ASN A 748 16.18 -0.97 -3.91
N LEU A 749 16.70 -2.19 -3.74
CA LEU A 749 17.43 -2.95 -4.77
C LEU A 749 16.52 -3.90 -5.54
N PHE A 750 15.22 -3.92 -5.23
CA PHE A 750 14.26 -4.83 -5.86
C PHE A 750 13.87 -4.35 -7.25
N LYS A 751 13.97 -5.25 -8.25
CA LYS A 751 13.56 -5.00 -9.63
C LYS A 751 12.13 -5.51 -9.85
N MET A 752 11.15 -4.62 -9.85
CA MET A 752 9.74 -4.99 -9.88
C MET A 752 9.25 -5.48 -11.26
N HIS A 753 9.96 -5.10 -12.35
CA HIS A 753 9.64 -5.55 -13.71
C HIS A 753 10.39 -6.83 -14.11
N ASP A 754 11.16 -7.46 -13.19
CA ASP A 754 11.87 -8.71 -13.45
C ASP A 754 10.99 -9.92 -13.12
N ALA A 755 10.41 -10.54 -14.17
CA ALA A 755 9.54 -11.71 -14.06
C ALA A 755 10.29 -13.02 -13.71
N GLY A 756 11.62 -13.05 -13.87
CA GLY A 756 12.41 -14.29 -13.71
C GLY A 756 12.40 -14.91 -12.32
N LYS A 757 11.91 -14.17 -11.30
CA LYS A 757 11.82 -14.62 -9.90
C LYS A 757 10.42 -14.86 -9.41
N ASP A 758 9.43 -14.84 -10.31
CA ASP A 758 8.04 -15.04 -9.96
C ASP A 758 7.80 -16.44 -9.38
N LYS A 759 7.04 -16.49 -8.29
CA LYS A 759 6.62 -17.76 -7.66
C LYS A 759 5.10 -17.83 -7.73
N LYS A 760 4.59 -18.96 -8.23
CA LYS A 760 3.16 -19.26 -8.17
C LYS A 760 2.70 -19.22 -6.71
N ILE A 761 1.59 -18.56 -6.44
CA ILE A 761 0.90 -18.71 -5.16
C ILE A 761 0.59 -20.21 -5.06
N LYS A 762 1.12 -20.89 -4.02
CA LYS A 762 0.50 -22.13 -3.58
C LYS A 762 -0.90 -21.69 -3.17
N ALA A 763 -1.91 -21.99 -3.99
CA ALA A 763 -3.27 -22.05 -3.49
C ALA A 763 -3.12 -22.84 -2.19
N LYS A 764 -3.43 -22.24 -1.03
CA LYS A 764 -3.92 -23.06 0.07
C LYS A 764 -5.04 -23.82 -0.60
N ALA A 765 -4.82 -25.09 -0.82
CA ALA A 765 -5.89 -26.01 -0.94
C ALA A 765 -6.65 -25.85 0.39
N ASP A 766 -7.61 -24.92 0.43
CA ASP A 766 -8.84 -25.22 1.09
C ASP A 766 -9.31 -26.45 0.33
N HIS A 767 -8.90 -27.61 0.84
CA HIS A 767 -9.65 -28.85 0.69
C HIS A 767 -10.99 -28.67 1.45
N LYS A 768 -11.83 -27.78 1.04
CA LYS A 768 -13.17 -28.10 0.68
C LYS A 768 -13.00 -28.79 -0.68
N LYS A 769 -13.03 -30.13 -0.69
CA LYS A 769 -13.53 -30.85 -1.83
C LYS A 769 -14.64 -29.98 -2.42
N GLU A 770 -14.62 -29.71 -3.74
CA GLU A 770 -15.84 -29.57 -4.49
C GLU A 770 -16.58 -30.89 -4.26
N GLU A 771 -17.25 -31.01 -3.14
CA GLU A 771 -18.44 -31.79 -3.01
C GLU A 771 -19.37 -31.11 -3.99
N THR A 772 -19.61 -31.81 -5.08
CA THR A 772 -20.67 -31.50 -6.04
C THR A 772 -21.93 -31.40 -5.18
N THR A 773 -22.27 -30.20 -4.74
CA THR A 773 -23.53 -29.96 -4.04
C THR A 773 -24.62 -30.18 -5.06
N MET A 774 -25.24 -31.35 -5.03
CA MET A 774 -26.46 -31.63 -5.78
C MET A 774 -27.58 -30.87 -5.06
N THR A 775 -28.33 -30.07 -5.79
CA THR A 775 -29.56 -29.45 -5.28
C THR A 775 -30.75 -30.22 -5.82
N LYS A 776 -31.66 -30.63 -4.94
CA LYS A 776 -32.95 -31.20 -5.31
C LYS A 776 -34.08 -30.27 -4.91
N THR A 777 -35.04 -30.04 -5.80
CA THR A 777 -36.20 -29.19 -5.51
C THR A 777 -37.43 -30.09 -5.33
N MET A 778 -38.04 -29.98 -4.16
CA MET A 778 -39.24 -30.72 -3.79
C MET A 778 -40.46 -29.82 -3.84
N LYS A 779 -41.58 -30.28 -4.39
CA LYS A 779 -42.89 -29.63 -4.27
C LYS A 779 -43.68 -30.27 -3.14
N ILE A 780 -44.14 -29.44 -2.20
CA ILE A 780 -44.77 -29.88 -0.96
C ILE A 780 -46.13 -29.21 -0.80
N GLU A 781 -47.19 -30.01 -0.71
CA GLU A 781 -48.54 -29.57 -0.40
C GLU A 781 -48.81 -29.67 1.11
N GLY A 782 -49.62 -28.74 1.65
CA GLY A 782 -50.04 -28.73 3.04
C GLY A 782 -49.30 -27.77 3.94
N MET A 783 -48.32 -27.04 3.46
CA MET A 783 -47.66 -25.99 4.23
C MET A 783 -48.47 -24.69 4.20
N MET A 784 -48.95 -24.22 5.34
CA MET A 784 -49.84 -23.05 5.42
C MET A 784 -49.23 -21.82 6.13
N CYS A 785 -48.06 -21.94 6.71
CA CYS A 785 -47.47 -20.85 7.48
C CYS A 785 -45.96 -21.05 7.72
N GLY A 786 -45.24 -19.99 8.22
CA GLY A 786 -43.81 -20.05 8.52
C GLY A 786 -43.40 -21.11 9.58
N HIS A 787 -44.37 -21.61 10.40
CA HIS A 787 -44.08 -22.71 11.35
C HIS A 787 -43.94 -24.04 10.61
N CYS A 788 -44.74 -24.25 9.55
CA CYS A 788 -44.65 -25.39 8.65
C CYS A 788 -43.27 -25.39 7.93
N GLU A 789 -42.83 -24.24 7.43
CA GLU A 789 -41.50 -24.10 6.81
C GLU A 789 -40.36 -24.52 7.78
N ALA A 790 -40.40 -23.99 9.02
CA ALA A 790 -39.41 -24.33 10.02
C ALA A 790 -39.38 -25.81 10.36
N THR A 791 -40.57 -26.46 10.38
CA THR A 791 -40.69 -27.90 10.67
C THR A 791 -40.11 -28.75 9.53
N VAL A 792 -40.49 -28.47 8.27
CA VAL A 792 -39.98 -29.15 7.10
C VAL A 792 -38.49 -28.94 6.93
N LYS A 793 -38.02 -27.70 7.10
CA LYS A 793 -36.60 -27.33 7.07
C LYS A 793 -35.79 -28.16 8.07
N LYS A 794 -36.20 -28.15 9.32
CA LYS A 794 -35.51 -28.88 10.40
C LYS A 794 -35.52 -30.41 10.16
N THR A 795 -36.60 -30.94 9.55
CA THR A 795 -36.69 -32.36 9.25
C THR A 795 -35.76 -32.75 8.12
N LEU A 796 -35.66 -31.95 7.08
CA LEU A 796 -34.76 -32.20 5.94
C LEU A 796 -33.29 -32.04 6.35
N GLU A 797 -32.95 -31.00 7.13
CA GLU A 797 -31.60 -30.77 7.63
C GLU A 797 -31.13 -31.81 8.65
N ALA A 798 -32.02 -32.59 9.22
CA ALA A 798 -31.66 -33.73 10.11
C ALA A 798 -31.25 -35.00 9.37
N ILE A 799 -31.40 -35.05 8.06
CA ILE A 799 -31.06 -36.22 7.21
C ILE A 799 -29.55 -36.21 6.93
N ALA A 800 -28.87 -37.30 7.18
CA ALA A 800 -27.45 -37.47 6.86
C ALA A 800 -27.22 -37.30 5.34
N GLY A 801 -26.38 -36.32 4.94
CA GLY A 801 -26.13 -35.98 3.55
C GLY A 801 -26.84 -34.71 3.08
N VAL A 802 -27.69 -34.09 3.91
CA VAL A 802 -28.31 -32.78 3.66
C VAL A 802 -27.49 -31.70 4.37
N GLU A 803 -27.02 -30.71 3.64
CA GLU A 803 -26.26 -29.57 4.17
C GLU A 803 -27.19 -28.42 4.61
N ALA A 804 -28.18 -28.11 3.76
CA ALA A 804 -29.15 -27.05 4.03
C ALA A 804 -30.46 -27.32 3.28
N ALA A 805 -31.58 -26.78 3.78
CA ALA A 805 -32.86 -26.78 3.10
C ALA A 805 -33.48 -25.38 3.13
N GLU A 806 -33.82 -24.82 1.97
CA GLU A 806 -34.58 -23.57 1.85
C GLU A 806 -36.04 -23.93 1.55
N VAL A 807 -36.96 -23.64 2.46
CA VAL A 807 -38.37 -24.01 2.37
C VAL A 807 -39.22 -22.76 2.30
N SER A 808 -40.19 -22.73 1.36
CA SER A 808 -41.16 -21.65 1.19
C SER A 808 -42.57 -22.19 1.17
N HIS A 809 -43.41 -21.80 2.12
CA HIS A 809 -44.83 -22.14 2.14
C HIS A 809 -45.66 -21.38 1.09
N GLU A 810 -45.21 -20.17 0.72
CA GLU A 810 -45.87 -19.37 -0.34
C GLU A 810 -45.66 -20.01 -1.72
N ALA A 811 -44.45 -20.53 -1.99
CA ALA A 811 -44.14 -21.21 -3.23
C ALA A 811 -44.50 -22.73 -3.23
N GLY A 812 -44.80 -23.31 -2.05
CA GLY A 812 -45.01 -24.74 -1.89
C GLY A 812 -43.80 -25.60 -2.22
N THR A 813 -42.58 -25.09 -2.00
CA THR A 813 -41.33 -25.74 -2.43
C THR A 813 -40.31 -25.83 -1.31
N ALA A 814 -39.46 -26.87 -1.36
CA ALA A 814 -38.24 -26.99 -0.59
C ALA A 814 -37.05 -27.27 -1.50
N VAL A 815 -36.03 -26.43 -1.49
CA VAL A 815 -34.76 -26.66 -2.18
C VAL A 815 -33.77 -27.25 -1.20
N VAL A 816 -33.32 -28.48 -1.45
CA VAL A 816 -32.42 -29.21 -0.55
C VAL A 816 -31.04 -29.29 -1.18
N THR A 817 -30.03 -28.80 -0.45
CA THR A 817 -28.61 -28.88 -0.82
C THR A 817 -27.99 -30.11 -0.18
N LEU A 818 -27.43 -31.00 -1.00
CA LEU A 818 -26.91 -32.31 -0.60
C LEU A 818 -25.40 -32.34 -0.69
N THR A 819 -24.75 -32.88 0.34
CA THR A 819 -23.30 -33.18 0.37
C THR A 819 -22.98 -34.62 -0.03
N ALA A 820 -23.98 -35.48 -0.07
CA ALA A 820 -23.90 -36.86 -0.54
C ALA A 820 -25.19 -37.24 -1.27
N GLU A 821 -25.16 -38.26 -2.11
CA GLU A 821 -26.35 -38.76 -2.83
C GLU A 821 -27.37 -39.31 -1.82
N VAL A 822 -28.51 -38.61 -1.69
CA VAL A 822 -29.64 -39.03 -0.86
C VAL A 822 -30.78 -39.45 -1.77
N ALA A 823 -31.32 -40.65 -1.56
CA ALA A 823 -32.43 -41.18 -2.38
C ALA A 823 -33.71 -40.35 -2.18
N ASP A 824 -34.45 -40.10 -3.25
CA ASP A 824 -35.68 -39.29 -3.23
C ASP A 824 -36.71 -39.81 -2.25
N ASP A 825 -36.82 -41.14 -2.11
CA ASP A 825 -37.74 -41.80 -1.17
C ASP A 825 -37.41 -41.44 0.31
N VAL A 826 -36.15 -41.19 0.65
CA VAL A 826 -35.72 -40.78 2.01
C VAL A 826 -36.18 -39.38 2.32
N LEU A 827 -35.96 -38.46 1.37
CA LEU A 827 -36.40 -37.07 1.48
C LEU A 827 -37.91 -36.95 1.54
N LYS A 828 -38.59 -37.66 0.65
CA LYS A 828 -40.06 -37.74 0.56
C LYS A 828 -40.67 -38.27 1.86
N LYS A 829 -40.21 -39.40 2.34
CA LYS A 829 -40.71 -40.04 3.57
C LYS A 829 -40.51 -39.15 4.79
N ALA A 830 -39.40 -38.47 4.90
CA ALA A 830 -39.11 -37.60 6.04
C ALA A 830 -40.09 -36.41 6.13
N VAL A 831 -40.53 -35.88 5.00
CA VAL A 831 -41.52 -34.81 4.91
C VAL A 831 -42.93 -35.35 5.13
N GLU A 832 -43.27 -36.52 4.55
CA GLU A 832 -44.57 -37.18 4.70
C GLU A 832 -44.83 -37.68 6.13
N ASP A 833 -43.81 -38.08 6.86
CA ASP A 833 -43.86 -38.43 8.29
C ASP A 833 -44.22 -37.22 9.22
N LYS A 834 -44.31 -36.01 8.64
CA LYS A 834 -44.73 -34.77 9.31
C LYS A 834 -46.09 -34.24 8.80
N ASP A 835 -46.88 -35.14 8.20
CA ASP A 835 -48.23 -34.86 7.64
C ASP A 835 -48.26 -33.85 6.48
N TYR A 836 -47.15 -33.69 5.74
CA TYR A 836 -47.09 -32.92 4.49
C TYR A 836 -47.00 -33.88 3.30
N LYS A 837 -47.55 -33.49 2.17
CA LYS A 837 -47.53 -34.33 0.96
C LYS A 837 -46.51 -33.85 -0.04
N VAL A 838 -45.54 -34.67 -0.46
CA VAL A 838 -44.59 -34.40 -1.51
C VAL A 838 -45.12 -34.85 -2.85
N THR A 839 -45.29 -33.92 -3.78
CA THR A 839 -45.90 -34.19 -5.10
C THR A 839 -44.88 -34.40 -6.20
N ASP A 840 -43.71 -33.79 -6.11
CA ASP A 840 -42.63 -33.86 -7.11
C ASP A 840 -41.24 -33.63 -6.47
N ILE A 841 -40.21 -34.29 -6.99
CA ILE A 841 -38.80 -34.07 -6.63
C ILE A 841 -38.00 -34.01 -7.93
N GLN A 842 -37.31 -32.87 -8.15
CA GLN A 842 -36.52 -32.65 -9.37
C GLN A 842 -35.07 -32.44 -9.02
#